data_faf3c898d35e4ea6135e0116977e21f0
#
_entry.id   faf3c898d35e4ea6135e0116977e21f0
#
_cell.length_a   1.000
_cell.length_b   1.000
_cell.length_c   1.000
_cell.angle_alpha   90.00
_cell.angle_beta   90.00
_cell.angle_gamma   90.00
#
_symmetry.space_group_name_H-M   'P 1'
#
loop_
_entity.id
_entity.type
_entity.pdbx_description
1 polymer ?
#
loop_
_entity_poly.entity_id
_entity_poly.type
_entity_poly.pdbx_seq_one_letter_code
_entity_poly.pdbx_strand_id
1 'polypeptide(L)'
;MEYSSYHVNVPQWREITVGSHLPAELRRFAEMAHNLWWTWNEDAKSLYSGLNPELWEEAEQNPVLFLERMDYEELEALTHDGNFMRKMENVYSTFKAYLDVEPDHSRPSVAYFSMEYGLDRVLKIYSGGLGILAGDYLKEASDSNVDLCAVGLLYRYGYFDQALAMDGQQQVHYDPQNFGQLPIEKVMQPDGRQLVIHVPYADSFTVHANVWKANVGRVSLYLLDTDNELNSEFDRPITHHLYGGDWENRLKQEILLGIGGMMTLKVLGIEKDVYHCNEGHAALINIQRLCDYISEGLDFGQAMELVRASSLYTVHTPVPAGHDYFDEGLFNKYMKGYPDKLGITWDELMNLGRQTPGNKGERFCMSVFACKTSQAVNGVSKLHKSVSQQMFAPLWKGYFPEENHVGYVTNGVHFPTWCTAEWKKLFKDNFDENFMNDQSNQEIWKGVYNIPDEEIWNMRKRLKTKLISYIKWKCGRDWLKSQVDPALGVSIFEKFNPNALLVGFGRRFATYKRAHLLFTDLDRLARIVNNQEHPIQFVFAGKAHPNDTAGQGLIKQIVEISRRPEFLGKIIFLENYDMDLARHLISGVDIWMNTPTRLAEASGTSGEKALMNGVLNFSVLDGWWYEGYRKEAGWAITDKATYQDEQYQNQLDAETIYFLLEHNILPLYYERKEKDYPETWVKYIKNSVAQIAPRFTMKRQLDDYYDGFYNKLSEHFHVLAADNYAKAKTLAGWKAAVDSRWNAVEIVSVNAGKGLDATVEAGKEYEMTVVIDEKGLDNAIGLESVIIRHEENEDRIHEVIPFSLTSKDGNLYTLKAITRMFSAGSFKQAFRMYPNHPLLPHRQDFCYVRWF
;
A
#
# COMPACT_ATOMS: atom_id res chain seq x y z
N MET A 1 -46.24 61.99 -21.43
CA MET A 1 -46.30 60.72 -20.66
C MET A 1 -45.21 60.84 -19.62
N GLU A 2 -45.53 61.13 -18.36
CA GLU A 2 -44.55 61.03 -17.26
C GLU A 2 -44.39 59.55 -16.89
N TYR A 3 -43.17 59.05 -17.08
CA TYR A 3 -42.79 57.72 -16.54
C TYR A 3 -42.62 57.88 -15.03
N SER A 4 -43.52 57.36 -14.25
CA SER A 4 -43.35 57.23 -12.81
C SER A 4 -42.25 56.19 -12.55
N SER A 5 -41.10 56.62 -12.03
CA SER A 5 -40.08 55.76 -11.52
C SER A 5 -40.54 55.10 -10.21
N TYR A 6 -40.82 53.81 -10.26
CA TYR A 6 -41.07 53.03 -9.03
C TYR A 6 -39.75 52.88 -8.32
N HIS A 7 -39.58 53.51 -7.19
CA HIS A 7 -38.46 53.20 -6.31
C HIS A 7 -38.73 51.87 -5.60
N VAL A 8 -38.10 50.81 -6.10
CA VAL A 8 -38.08 49.52 -5.42
C VAL A 8 -36.98 49.58 -4.39
N ASN A 9 -37.29 49.45 -3.11
CA ASN A 9 -36.31 49.31 -2.07
C ASN A 9 -35.57 47.96 -2.27
N VAL A 10 -34.25 48.02 -2.34
CA VAL A 10 -33.43 46.81 -2.38
C VAL A 10 -33.48 46.15 -1.02
N PRO A 11 -33.75 44.82 -0.93
CA PRO A 11 -33.78 44.14 0.35
C PRO A 11 -32.41 44.19 1.02
N GLN A 12 -32.41 44.52 2.31
CA GLN A 12 -31.19 44.39 3.13
C GLN A 12 -31.14 42.96 3.67
N TRP A 13 -30.34 42.12 3.01
CA TRP A 13 -30.13 40.74 3.44
C TRP A 13 -29.35 40.73 4.74
N ARG A 14 -29.78 39.90 5.68
CA ARG A 14 -29.04 39.55 6.90
C ARG A 14 -28.74 38.09 6.84
N GLU A 15 -27.52 37.71 7.12
CA GLU A 15 -27.16 36.32 7.28
C GLU A 15 -27.79 35.77 8.55
N ILE A 16 -28.44 34.64 8.43
CA ILE A 16 -28.99 33.85 9.55
C ILE A 16 -28.32 32.52 9.48
N THR A 17 -27.56 32.16 10.51
CA THR A 17 -27.01 30.82 10.65
C THR A 17 -27.98 29.99 11.47
N VAL A 18 -28.56 28.98 10.85
CA VAL A 18 -29.38 27.96 11.54
C VAL A 18 -28.49 26.77 11.78
N GLY A 19 -28.09 26.51 13.03
CA GLY A 19 -27.38 25.30 13.39
C GLY A 19 -28.35 24.10 13.41
N SER A 20 -27.93 22.95 12.85
CA SER A 20 -28.69 21.71 13.00
C SER A 20 -28.78 21.34 14.48
N HIS A 21 -29.99 21.13 14.99
CA HIS A 21 -30.18 20.66 16.36
C HIS A 21 -30.63 19.20 16.33
N LEU A 22 -29.69 18.30 16.63
CA LEU A 22 -30.03 16.89 16.71
C LEU A 22 -30.75 16.60 18.05
N PRO A 23 -31.93 15.94 18.03
CA PRO A 23 -32.58 15.47 19.25
C PRO A 23 -31.63 14.68 20.13
N ALA A 24 -31.78 14.84 21.46
CA ALA A 24 -30.88 14.22 22.42
C ALA A 24 -30.84 12.67 22.31
N GLU A 25 -31.95 12.08 21.94
CA GLU A 25 -32.13 10.65 21.71
C GLU A 25 -31.31 10.12 20.54
N LEU A 26 -30.99 10.97 19.55
CA LEU A 26 -30.20 10.62 18.34
C LEU A 26 -28.71 10.93 18.48
N ARG A 27 -28.21 11.38 19.64
CA ARG A 27 -26.77 11.65 19.86
C ARG A 27 -25.90 10.42 19.54
N ARG A 28 -26.38 9.22 19.88
CA ARG A 28 -25.70 7.95 19.60
C ARG A 28 -25.58 7.69 18.11
N PHE A 29 -26.58 8.12 17.32
CA PHE A 29 -26.58 8.03 15.87
C PHE A 29 -25.50 8.93 15.24
N ALA A 30 -25.36 10.17 15.75
CA ALA A 30 -24.29 11.07 15.33
C ALA A 30 -22.90 10.61 15.78
N GLU A 31 -22.76 10.03 16.99
CA GLU A 31 -21.48 9.47 17.45
C GLU A 31 -20.98 8.38 16.49
N MET A 32 -21.84 7.47 16.06
CA MET A 32 -21.48 6.45 15.07
C MET A 32 -21.09 7.06 13.72
N ALA A 33 -21.72 8.16 13.29
CA ALA A 33 -21.39 8.84 12.04
C ALA A 33 -19.96 9.38 11.99
N HIS A 34 -19.40 9.78 13.13
CA HIS A 34 -18.02 10.27 13.26
C HIS A 34 -16.96 9.19 13.43
N ASN A 35 -17.32 7.93 13.52
CA ASN A 35 -16.37 6.82 13.54
C ASN A 35 -16.47 6.00 12.26
N LEU A 36 -15.39 5.90 11.51
CA LEU A 36 -15.35 5.21 10.20
C LEU A 36 -15.65 3.70 10.27
N TRP A 37 -15.87 3.12 11.45
CA TRP A 37 -16.32 1.74 11.62
C TRP A 37 -17.57 1.41 10.77
N TRP A 38 -18.48 2.35 10.59
CA TRP A 38 -19.67 2.18 9.74
C TRP A 38 -19.32 1.84 8.27
N THR A 39 -18.11 2.18 7.79
CA THR A 39 -17.72 1.94 6.38
C THR A 39 -17.56 0.45 6.04
N TRP A 40 -17.32 -0.40 7.04
CA TRP A 40 -17.21 -1.85 6.87
C TRP A 40 -18.21 -2.65 7.70
N ASN A 41 -19.10 -1.98 8.45
CA ASN A 41 -20.20 -2.59 9.17
C ASN A 41 -21.54 -2.32 8.44
N GLU A 42 -22.11 -3.38 7.87
CA GLU A 42 -23.33 -3.26 7.04
C GLU A 42 -24.55 -2.79 7.84
N ASP A 43 -24.69 -3.23 9.10
CA ASP A 43 -25.82 -2.83 9.95
C ASP A 43 -25.73 -1.33 10.28
N ALA A 44 -24.54 -0.82 10.59
CA ALA A 44 -24.32 0.60 10.82
C ALA A 44 -24.58 1.44 9.54
N LYS A 45 -24.04 1.01 8.39
CA LYS A 45 -24.28 1.69 7.11
C LYS A 45 -25.75 1.72 6.75
N SER A 46 -26.48 0.62 7.00
CA SER A 46 -27.91 0.51 6.69
C SER A 46 -28.81 1.40 7.54
N LEU A 47 -28.32 1.90 8.69
CA LEU A 47 -29.06 2.89 9.48
C LEU A 47 -29.26 4.21 8.73
N TYR A 48 -28.23 4.63 7.96
CA TYR A 48 -28.28 5.87 7.17
C TYR A 48 -28.91 5.63 5.80
N SER A 49 -28.38 4.69 5.04
CA SER A 49 -28.82 4.42 3.66
C SER A 49 -30.26 3.91 3.54
N GLY A 50 -30.79 3.31 4.60
CA GLY A 50 -32.16 2.78 4.62
C GLY A 50 -33.23 3.81 5.02
N LEU A 51 -32.87 4.96 5.59
CA LEU A 51 -33.83 5.99 6.00
C LEU A 51 -34.33 6.80 4.81
N ASN A 52 -33.44 7.38 4.06
CA ASN A 52 -33.71 8.18 2.87
C ASN A 52 -32.63 7.92 1.83
N PRO A 53 -32.83 6.96 0.92
CA PRO A 53 -31.82 6.62 -0.09
C PRO A 53 -31.46 7.77 -1.05
N GLU A 54 -32.41 8.66 -1.36
CA GLU A 54 -32.15 9.81 -2.23
C GLU A 54 -31.24 10.82 -1.54
N LEU A 55 -31.56 11.20 -0.31
CA LEU A 55 -30.75 12.11 0.49
C LEU A 55 -29.36 11.49 0.80
N TRP A 56 -29.29 10.17 1.00
CA TRP A 56 -28.03 9.45 1.19
C TRP A 56 -27.09 9.62 -0.01
N GLU A 57 -27.63 9.50 -1.23
CA GLU A 57 -26.85 9.73 -2.45
C GLU A 57 -26.50 11.21 -2.66
N GLU A 58 -27.42 12.14 -2.34
CA GLU A 58 -27.18 13.58 -2.39
C GLU A 58 -26.13 14.04 -1.37
N ALA A 59 -26.06 13.38 -0.23
CA ALA A 59 -25.02 13.57 0.79
C ALA A 59 -23.72 12.82 0.47
N GLU A 60 -23.56 12.29 -0.75
CA GLU A 60 -22.39 11.54 -1.22
C GLU A 60 -22.05 10.34 -0.32
N GLN A 61 -23.05 9.72 0.28
CA GLN A 61 -22.96 8.62 1.24
C GLN A 61 -22.19 8.99 2.52
N ASN A 62 -22.15 10.26 2.88
CA ASN A 62 -21.53 10.79 4.07
C ASN A 62 -22.56 10.92 5.20
N PRO A 63 -22.48 10.13 6.28
CA PRO A 63 -23.49 10.14 7.34
C PRO A 63 -23.52 11.46 8.14
N VAL A 64 -22.39 12.17 8.24
CA VAL A 64 -22.35 13.48 8.92
C VAL A 64 -23.15 14.50 8.12
N LEU A 65 -22.87 14.59 6.82
CA LEU A 65 -23.59 15.49 5.90
C LEU A 65 -25.06 15.08 5.74
N PHE A 66 -25.35 13.77 5.74
CA PHE A 66 -26.71 13.23 5.71
C PHE A 66 -27.52 13.73 6.90
N LEU A 67 -27.00 13.62 8.12
CA LEU A 67 -27.66 14.09 9.34
C LEU A 67 -27.84 15.62 9.38
N GLU A 68 -26.87 16.36 8.82
CA GLU A 68 -26.95 17.81 8.72
C GLU A 68 -28.05 18.28 7.75
N ARG A 69 -28.32 17.53 6.68
CA ARG A 69 -29.30 17.85 5.64
C ARG A 69 -30.72 17.34 5.94
N MET A 70 -30.85 16.42 6.90
CA MET A 70 -32.20 15.97 7.31
C MET A 70 -32.99 17.10 7.96
N ASP A 71 -34.25 17.19 7.61
CA ASP A 71 -35.15 18.13 8.24
C ASP A 71 -35.36 17.79 9.72
N TYR A 72 -35.50 18.82 10.57
CA TYR A 72 -35.70 18.64 12.01
C TYR A 72 -36.99 17.83 12.32
N GLU A 73 -38.08 18.06 11.58
CA GLU A 73 -39.31 17.28 11.73
C GLU A 73 -39.12 15.79 11.44
N GLU A 74 -38.30 15.45 10.46
CA GLU A 74 -37.91 14.05 10.15
C GLU A 74 -37.09 13.47 11.29
N LEU A 75 -36.09 14.21 11.80
CA LEU A 75 -35.26 13.78 12.94
C LEU A 75 -36.10 13.56 14.20
N GLU A 76 -37.04 14.46 14.48
CA GLU A 76 -37.97 14.34 15.62
C GLU A 76 -38.87 13.09 15.46
N ALA A 77 -39.40 12.87 14.26
CA ALA A 77 -40.23 11.69 13.97
C ALA A 77 -39.48 10.37 14.20
N LEU A 78 -38.16 10.31 13.90
CA LEU A 78 -37.34 9.12 14.18
C LEU A 78 -37.28 8.77 15.66
N THR A 79 -37.32 9.76 16.57
CA THR A 79 -37.31 9.51 18.03
C THR A 79 -38.56 8.78 18.49
N HIS A 80 -39.63 8.89 17.72
CA HIS A 80 -40.93 8.22 17.99
C HIS A 80 -41.07 6.89 17.20
N ASP A 81 -40.19 6.58 16.26
CA ASP A 81 -40.17 5.30 15.56
C ASP A 81 -39.47 4.21 16.44
N GLY A 82 -40.27 3.46 17.15
CA GLY A 82 -39.76 2.41 18.03
C GLY A 82 -39.02 1.27 17.32
N ASN A 83 -39.20 1.07 15.99
CA ASN A 83 -38.45 0.10 15.23
C ASN A 83 -37.04 0.64 14.90
N PHE A 84 -36.98 1.88 14.42
CA PHE A 84 -35.72 2.56 14.15
C PHE A 84 -34.89 2.67 15.43
N MET A 85 -35.48 3.17 16.53
CA MET A 85 -34.78 3.36 17.80
C MET A 85 -34.20 2.04 18.34
N ARG A 86 -34.93 0.92 18.24
CA ARG A 86 -34.41 -0.40 18.64
C ARG A 86 -33.27 -0.86 17.74
N LYS A 87 -33.38 -0.70 16.42
CA LYS A 87 -32.31 -1.03 15.46
C LYS A 87 -31.06 -0.21 15.76
N MET A 88 -31.22 1.10 15.92
CA MET A 88 -30.11 2.02 16.26
C MET A 88 -29.43 1.61 17.57
N GLU A 89 -30.21 1.32 18.64
CA GLU A 89 -29.66 0.92 19.92
C GLU A 89 -28.88 -0.40 19.85
N ASN A 90 -29.38 -1.38 19.09
CA ASN A 90 -28.69 -2.65 18.90
C ASN A 90 -27.34 -2.45 18.19
N VAL A 91 -27.32 -1.64 17.12
CA VAL A 91 -26.08 -1.32 16.38
C VAL A 91 -25.12 -0.52 17.26
N TYR A 92 -25.63 0.45 18.00
CA TYR A 92 -24.81 1.24 18.93
C TYR A 92 -24.21 0.39 20.05
N SER A 93 -24.98 -0.55 20.61
CA SER A 93 -24.49 -1.49 21.61
C SER A 93 -23.37 -2.38 21.07
N THR A 94 -23.50 -2.84 19.82
CA THR A 94 -22.44 -3.58 19.12
C THR A 94 -21.22 -2.71 18.89
N PHE A 95 -21.40 -1.47 18.47
CA PHE A 95 -20.34 -0.48 18.28
C PHE A 95 -19.57 -0.22 19.58
N LYS A 96 -20.28 0.02 20.69
CA LYS A 96 -19.64 0.24 22.01
C LYS A 96 -18.89 -1.01 22.48
N ALA A 97 -19.52 -2.18 22.38
CA ALA A 97 -18.86 -3.44 22.73
C ALA A 97 -17.59 -3.68 21.90
N TYR A 98 -17.61 -3.25 20.62
CA TYR A 98 -16.42 -3.28 19.76
C TYR A 98 -15.34 -2.32 20.25
N LEU A 99 -15.68 -1.08 20.60
CA LEU A 99 -14.71 -0.06 21.05
C LEU A 99 -14.15 -0.31 22.46
N ASP A 100 -14.94 -0.86 23.37
CA ASP A 100 -14.60 -0.96 24.79
C ASP A 100 -13.65 -2.15 25.13
N VAL A 101 -13.20 -2.90 24.12
CA VAL A 101 -12.21 -3.96 24.30
C VAL A 101 -10.82 -3.33 24.45
N GLU A 102 -10.13 -3.66 25.55
CA GLU A 102 -8.76 -3.22 25.77
C GLU A 102 -7.81 -3.73 24.68
N PRO A 103 -6.84 -2.92 24.23
CA PRO A 103 -5.87 -3.33 23.22
C PRO A 103 -5.08 -4.58 23.63
N ASP A 104 -4.69 -5.37 22.64
CA ASP A 104 -3.81 -6.53 22.85
C ASP A 104 -2.36 -6.07 23.11
N HIS A 105 -2.03 -5.91 24.40
CA HIS A 105 -0.69 -5.52 24.83
C HIS A 105 0.34 -6.67 24.78
N SER A 106 -0.02 -7.86 24.31
CA SER A 106 0.95 -8.93 24.05
C SER A 106 1.77 -8.68 22.79
N ARG A 107 1.32 -7.76 21.94
CA ARG A 107 1.96 -7.34 20.68
C ARG A 107 2.58 -5.95 20.84
N PRO A 108 3.72 -5.67 20.19
CA PRO A 108 4.33 -4.33 20.17
C PRO A 108 3.36 -3.26 19.65
N SER A 109 3.46 -2.08 20.23
CA SER A 109 2.73 -0.90 19.75
C SER A 109 3.40 -0.28 18.52
N VAL A 110 2.58 0.24 17.55
CA VAL A 110 3.07 0.70 16.25
C VAL A 110 2.57 2.11 15.93
N ALA A 111 3.47 2.97 15.45
CA ALA A 111 3.13 4.22 14.77
C ALA A 111 3.32 4.06 13.25
N TYR A 112 2.26 4.23 12.48
CA TYR A 112 2.23 4.00 11.03
C TYR A 112 2.13 5.33 10.28
N PHE A 113 3.07 5.60 9.36
CA PHE A 113 3.15 6.86 8.63
C PHE A 113 2.96 6.64 7.13
N SER A 114 1.99 7.33 6.55
CA SER A 114 1.74 7.30 5.11
C SER A 114 1.20 8.65 4.63
N MET A 115 1.51 9.01 3.39
CA MET A 115 1.01 10.24 2.78
C MET A 115 -0.47 10.14 2.38
N GLU A 116 -1.01 8.92 2.24
CA GLU A 116 -2.38 8.68 1.82
C GLU A 116 -3.03 7.50 2.55
N TYR A 117 -4.35 7.61 2.78
CA TYR A 117 -5.18 6.57 3.39
C TYR A 117 -6.53 6.47 2.69
N GLY A 118 -6.78 5.36 2.02
CA GLY A 118 -8.05 5.06 1.35
C GLY A 118 -9.03 4.35 2.29
N LEU A 119 -9.72 5.09 3.12
CA LEU A 119 -10.66 4.57 4.11
C LEU A 119 -12.08 4.44 3.56
N ASP A 120 -12.58 5.50 2.96
CA ASP A 120 -13.85 5.54 2.25
C ASP A 120 -13.86 6.74 1.27
N ARG A 121 -14.81 6.76 0.32
CA ARG A 121 -14.97 7.85 -0.65
C ARG A 121 -15.24 9.21 0.00
N VAL A 122 -15.82 9.23 1.20
CA VAL A 122 -16.18 10.46 1.93
C VAL A 122 -14.96 11.24 2.40
N LEU A 123 -13.80 10.60 2.53
CA LEU A 123 -12.57 11.24 2.96
C LEU A 123 -11.52 11.14 1.84
N LYS A 124 -11.40 12.22 1.05
CA LYS A 124 -10.57 12.27 -0.16
C LYS A 124 -9.09 12.47 0.17
N ILE A 125 -8.48 11.54 0.90
CA ILE A 125 -7.06 11.56 1.29
C ILE A 125 -6.27 10.38 0.70
N TYR A 126 -6.69 9.86 -0.46
CA TYR A 126 -6.00 8.80 -1.19
C TYR A 126 -6.12 9.02 -2.70
N SER A 127 -5.16 8.45 -3.46
CA SER A 127 -5.18 8.50 -4.93
C SER A 127 -5.21 7.11 -5.58
N GLY A 128 -4.62 6.12 -4.95
CA GLY A 128 -4.44 4.80 -5.57
C GLY A 128 -4.22 3.66 -4.59
N GLY A 129 -3.57 2.60 -5.07
CA GLY A 129 -3.41 1.35 -4.34
C GLY A 129 -2.66 1.46 -3.02
N LEU A 130 -1.67 2.36 -2.92
CA LEU A 130 -0.90 2.59 -1.70
C LEU A 130 -1.82 3.10 -0.57
N GLY A 131 -2.67 4.09 -0.86
CA GLY A 131 -3.62 4.62 0.11
C GLY A 131 -4.69 3.61 0.51
N ILE A 132 -5.21 2.86 -0.45
CA ILE A 132 -6.19 1.79 -0.16
C ILE A 132 -5.57 0.73 0.76
N LEU A 133 -4.32 0.33 0.51
CA LEU A 133 -3.60 -0.60 1.38
C LEU A 133 -3.46 -0.03 2.80
N ALA A 134 -3.03 1.22 2.93
CA ALA A 134 -2.89 1.88 4.23
C ALA A 134 -4.24 1.98 4.98
N GLY A 135 -5.33 2.30 4.26
CA GLY A 135 -6.68 2.33 4.83
C GLY A 135 -7.16 0.95 5.29
N ASP A 136 -6.97 -0.07 4.47
CA ASP A 136 -7.28 -1.47 4.82
C ASP A 136 -6.46 -1.94 6.03
N TYR A 137 -5.19 -1.53 6.11
CA TYR A 137 -4.31 -1.86 7.22
C TYR A 137 -4.80 -1.28 8.55
N LEU A 138 -5.27 -0.01 8.57
CA LEU A 138 -5.84 0.59 9.78
C LEU A 138 -7.14 -0.09 10.21
N LYS A 139 -8.00 -0.47 9.25
CA LYS A 139 -9.24 -1.20 9.56
C LYS A 139 -8.96 -2.56 10.17
N GLU A 140 -8.02 -3.31 9.62
CA GLU A 140 -7.63 -4.61 10.17
C GLU A 140 -6.94 -4.46 11.53
N ALA A 141 -6.07 -3.46 11.71
CA ALA A 141 -5.47 -3.17 13.00
C ALA A 141 -6.54 -2.89 14.07
N SER A 142 -7.63 -2.22 13.67
CA SER A 142 -8.80 -2.01 14.51
C SER A 142 -9.53 -3.31 14.81
N ASP A 143 -9.82 -4.14 13.81
CA ASP A 143 -10.54 -5.40 13.98
C ASP A 143 -9.73 -6.42 14.77
N SER A 144 -8.41 -6.47 14.55
CA SER A 144 -7.46 -7.29 15.34
C SER A 144 -7.09 -6.70 16.70
N ASN A 145 -7.63 -5.54 17.06
CA ASN A 145 -7.46 -4.87 18.36
C ASN A 145 -5.99 -4.67 18.80
N VAL A 146 -5.11 -4.33 17.86
CA VAL A 146 -3.69 -4.05 18.14
C VAL A 146 -3.49 -2.58 18.49
N ASP A 147 -2.50 -2.29 19.35
CA ASP A 147 -2.15 -0.92 19.72
C ASP A 147 -1.40 -0.21 18.60
N LEU A 148 -2.17 0.41 17.69
CA LEU A 148 -1.65 1.13 16.55
C LEU A 148 -2.26 2.54 16.47
N CYS A 149 -1.43 3.52 16.17
CA CYS A 149 -1.86 4.85 15.70
C CYS A 149 -1.25 5.17 14.34
N ALA A 150 -1.86 6.09 13.62
CA ALA A 150 -1.37 6.47 12.30
C ALA A 150 -1.27 8.00 12.16
N VAL A 151 -0.41 8.44 11.25
CA VAL A 151 -0.20 9.86 10.92
C VAL A 151 -0.24 10.03 9.40
N GLY A 152 -0.93 11.08 8.95
CA GLY A 152 -1.06 11.46 7.55
C GLY A 152 -1.29 12.95 7.36
N LEU A 153 -1.64 13.33 6.14
CA LEU A 153 -1.97 14.70 5.76
C LEU A 153 -3.46 14.82 5.40
N LEU A 154 -4.06 15.95 5.76
CA LEU A 154 -5.45 16.27 5.40
C LEU A 154 -5.45 17.24 4.22
N TYR A 155 -5.96 16.78 3.09
CA TYR A 155 -5.92 17.56 1.86
C TYR A 155 -7.21 18.33 1.63
N ARG A 156 -7.11 19.64 1.35
CA ARG A 156 -8.26 20.51 1.09
C ARG A 156 -9.07 20.07 -0.14
N TYR A 157 -8.36 19.68 -1.21
CA TYR A 157 -8.97 19.27 -2.48
C TYR A 157 -8.81 17.77 -2.75
N GLY A 158 -7.92 17.10 -1.99
CA GLY A 158 -7.67 15.66 -2.12
C GLY A 158 -7.12 15.27 -3.48
N TYR A 159 -7.68 14.19 -4.05
CA TYR A 159 -7.45 13.74 -5.41
C TYR A 159 -8.67 14.09 -6.28
N PHE A 160 -8.44 14.32 -7.56
CA PHE A 160 -9.44 14.90 -8.47
C PHE A 160 -10.61 13.95 -8.79
N ASP A 161 -11.74 14.54 -9.14
CA ASP A 161 -12.83 13.89 -9.83
C ASP A 161 -12.67 13.98 -11.35
N GLN A 162 -12.92 12.85 -12.03
CA GLN A 162 -12.73 12.71 -13.47
C GLN A 162 -14.06 12.82 -14.21
N ALA A 163 -14.08 13.65 -15.24
CA ALA A 163 -15.06 13.61 -16.31
C ALA A 163 -14.36 13.40 -17.65
N LEU A 164 -15.08 12.95 -18.67
CA LEU A 164 -14.57 12.83 -20.03
C LEU A 164 -15.26 13.82 -20.96
N ALA A 165 -14.47 14.50 -21.76
CA ALA A 165 -14.99 15.31 -22.85
C ALA A 165 -15.60 14.44 -23.97
N MET A 166 -16.32 15.05 -24.89
CA MET A 166 -16.94 14.34 -26.01
C MET A 166 -15.94 13.56 -26.89
N ASP A 167 -14.69 14.01 -26.95
CA ASP A 167 -13.61 13.33 -27.69
C ASP A 167 -12.86 12.28 -26.84
N GLY A 168 -13.31 12.00 -25.61
CA GLY A 168 -12.67 11.06 -24.69
C GLY A 168 -11.49 11.63 -23.89
N GLN A 169 -11.20 12.93 -24.03
CA GLN A 169 -10.14 13.57 -23.25
C GLN A 169 -10.54 13.68 -21.78
N GLN A 170 -9.65 13.26 -20.88
CA GLN A 170 -9.85 13.39 -19.43
C GLN A 170 -9.90 14.85 -19.00
N GLN A 171 -10.93 15.20 -18.25
CA GLN A 171 -11.09 16.46 -17.53
C GLN A 171 -10.93 16.25 -16.04
N VAL A 172 -10.29 17.20 -15.38
CA VAL A 172 -9.91 17.13 -13.96
C VAL A 172 -10.69 18.21 -13.19
N HIS A 173 -11.40 17.80 -12.15
CA HIS A 173 -12.16 18.68 -11.28
C HIS A 173 -11.72 18.50 -9.84
N TYR A 174 -11.54 19.62 -9.12
CA TYR A 174 -11.18 19.63 -7.71
C TYR A 174 -12.22 20.40 -6.93
N ASP A 175 -12.94 19.72 -6.06
CA ASP A 175 -13.89 20.34 -5.14
C ASP A 175 -13.28 20.40 -3.73
N PRO A 176 -13.35 21.56 -3.04
CA PRO A 176 -12.81 21.70 -1.70
C PRO A 176 -13.61 20.89 -0.70
N GLN A 177 -12.95 20.08 0.12
CA GLN A 177 -13.57 19.37 1.23
C GLN A 177 -13.91 20.36 2.36
N ASN A 178 -15.14 20.30 2.87
CA ASN A 178 -15.50 20.98 4.10
C ASN A 178 -15.20 20.07 5.29
N PHE A 179 -14.10 20.31 5.97
CA PHE A 179 -13.64 19.45 7.06
C PHE A 179 -14.62 19.34 8.23
N GLY A 180 -15.47 20.35 8.45
CA GLY A 180 -16.52 20.31 9.45
C GLY A 180 -17.67 19.35 9.13
N GLN A 181 -17.79 18.91 7.88
CA GLN A 181 -18.82 17.98 7.39
C GLN A 181 -18.26 16.56 7.13
N LEU A 182 -17.01 16.31 7.49
CA LEU A 182 -16.37 15.00 7.34
C LEU A 182 -16.41 14.21 8.66
N PRO A 183 -16.30 12.88 8.63
CA PRO A 183 -16.21 12.03 9.82
C PRO A 183 -14.84 12.12 10.50
N ILE A 184 -14.40 13.34 10.78
CA ILE A 184 -13.16 13.68 11.48
C ILE A 184 -13.45 14.70 12.58
N GLU A 185 -12.56 14.80 13.55
CA GLU A 185 -12.70 15.75 14.66
C GLU A 185 -11.43 16.57 14.85
N LYS A 186 -11.56 17.79 15.36
CA LYS A 186 -10.44 18.60 15.78
C LYS A 186 -9.79 18.01 17.02
N VAL A 187 -8.46 17.90 17.03
CA VAL A 187 -7.76 17.57 18.25
C VAL A 187 -7.65 18.84 19.10
N MET A 188 -8.21 18.80 20.30
CA MET A 188 -8.32 19.97 21.17
C MET A 188 -7.24 19.95 22.25
N GLN A 189 -6.70 21.14 22.57
CA GLN A 189 -5.85 21.37 23.72
C GLN A 189 -6.71 21.51 25.00
N PRO A 190 -6.12 21.37 26.20
CA PRO A 190 -6.85 21.54 27.46
C PRO A 190 -7.49 22.92 27.63
N ASP A 191 -7.00 23.95 26.93
CA ASP A 191 -7.55 25.29 26.96
C ASP A 191 -8.73 25.52 26.01
N GLY A 192 -9.18 24.46 25.30
CA GLY A 192 -10.31 24.50 24.38
C GLY A 192 -9.99 25.02 22.98
N ARG A 193 -8.71 25.28 22.64
CA ARG A 193 -8.29 25.61 21.28
C ARG A 193 -7.88 24.37 20.51
N GLN A 194 -8.00 24.39 19.19
CA GLN A 194 -7.48 23.30 18.36
C GLN A 194 -5.97 23.22 18.50
N LEU A 195 -5.44 21.98 18.55
CA LEU A 195 -4.00 21.72 18.57
C LEU A 195 -3.37 22.16 17.24
N VAL A 196 -2.33 23.00 17.35
CA VAL A 196 -1.52 23.44 16.21
C VAL A 196 -0.07 23.03 16.47
N ILE A 197 0.53 22.37 15.48
CA ILE A 197 1.96 22.02 15.50
C ILE A 197 2.74 23.06 14.72
N HIS A 198 3.88 23.49 15.27
CA HIS A 198 4.75 24.49 14.71
C HIS A 198 6.01 23.82 14.12
N VAL A 199 5.99 23.51 12.82
CA VAL A 199 7.04 22.74 12.15
C VAL A 199 8.11 23.69 11.59
N PRO A 200 9.39 23.58 12.02
CA PRO A 200 10.47 24.38 11.46
C PRO A 200 10.88 23.91 10.08
N TYR A 201 10.77 24.78 9.08
CA TYR A 201 11.17 24.52 7.68
C TYR A 201 12.51 25.13 7.31
N ALA A 202 12.95 26.14 8.06
CA ALA A 202 14.27 26.76 7.98
C ALA A 202 14.50 27.55 9.28
N ASP A 203 15.69 28.14 9.47
CA ASP A 203 16.08 28.84 10.71
C ASP A 203 15.10 29.93 11.17
N SER A 204 14.38 30.55 10.22
CA SER A 204 13.44 31.65 10.50
C SER A 204 12.05 31.42 9.92
N PHE A 205 11.74 30.19 9.48
CA PHE A 205 10.51 29.88 8.79
C PHE A 205 9.80 28.68 9.43
N THR A 206 8.60 28.89 9.88
CA THR A 206 7.77 27.88 10.57
C THR A 206 6.44 27.74 9.83
N VAL A 207 6.04 26.50 9.55
CA VAL A 207 4.71 26.15 9.04
C VAL A 207 3.85 25.68 10.21
N HIS A 208 2.62 26.15 10.26
CA HIS A 208 1.65 25.85 11.29
C HIS A 208 0.63 24.83 10.78
N ALA A 209 0.54 23.68 11.43
CA ALA A 209 -0.40 22.64 11.04
C ALA A 209 -1.47 22.42 12.11
N ASN A 210 -2.73 22.56 11.75
CA ASN A 210 -3.86 22.09 12.56
C ASN A 210 -3.83 20.57 12.62
N VAL A 211 -4.16 20.02 13.78
CA VAL A 211 -4.26 18.58 13.97
C VAL A 211 -5.73 18.17 13.99
N TRP A 212 -6.06 17.23 13.10
CA TRP A 212 -7.35 16.56 13.03
C TRP A 212 -7.19 15.09 13.37
N LYS A 213 -8.27 14.43 13.74
CA LYS A 213 -8.30 12.99 14.03
C LYS A 213 -9.46 12.33 13.30
N ALA A 214 -9.17 11.26 12.58
CA ALA A 214 -10.16 10.32 12.10
C ALA A 214 -10.15 9.06 12.99
N ASN A 215 -11.32 8.68 13.47
CA ASN A 215 -11.49 7.45 14.25
C ASN A 215 -11.78 6.29 13.29
N VAL A 216 -10.81 5.40 13.10
CA VAL A 216 -10.93 4.19 12.26
C VAL A 216 -11.23 3.00 13.18
N GLY A 217 -12.48 2.89 13.64
CA GLY A 217 -12.82 1.99 14.72
C GLY A 217 -12.07 2.39 16.01
N ARG A 218 -11.17 1.51 16.47
CA ARG A 218 -10.29 1.72 17.65
C ARG A 218 -9.02 2.50 17.32
N VAL A 219 -8.61 2.53 16.04
CA VAL A 219 -7.36 3.15 15.61
C VAL A 219 -7.55 4.65 15.39
N SER A 220 -6.65 5.46 15.94
CA SER A 220 -6.60 6.91 15.71
C SER A 220 -5.68 7.24 14.55
N LEU A 221 -6.19 7.95 13.54
CA LEU A 221 -5.42 8.53 12.45
C LEU A 221 -5.33 10.04 12.65
N TYR A 222 -4.14 10.56 12.94
CA TYR A 222 -3.87 11.99 13.08
C TYR A 222 -3.52 12.57 11.71
N LEU A 223 -4.17 13.67 11.36
CA LEU A 223 -4.08 14.31 10.05
C LEU A 223 -3.63 15.76 10.21
N LEU A 224 -2.58 16.16 9.48
CA LEU A 224 -2.01 17.50 9.52
C LEU A 224 -2.55 18.35 8.37
N ASP A 225 -2.99 19.58 8.70
CA ASP A 225 -3.61 20.54 7.79
C ASP A 225 -2.93 21.91 7.90
N THR A 226 -2.35 22.38 6.81
CA THR A 226 -1.68 23.70 6.73
C THR A 226 -2.61 24.80 6.21
N ASP A 227 -3.82 24.49 5.76
CA ASP A 227 -4.75 25.49 5.24
C ASP A 227 -5.46 26.25 6.38
N ASN A 228 -4.68 27.07 7.09
CA ASN A 228 -5.15 27.88 8.22
C ASN A 228 -4.56 29.29 8.17
N GLU A 229 -5.15 30.20 8.93
CA GLU A 229 -4.84 31.64 8.93
C GLU A 229 -3.45 31.98 9.52
N LEU A 230 -2.80 31.06 10.24
CA LEU A 230 -1.47 31.25 10.80
C LEU A 230 -0.38 31.18 9.72
N ASN A 231 -0.68 30.56 8.58
CA ASN A 231 0.22 30.41 7.46
C ASN A 231 0.04 31.50 6.41
N SER A 232 1.12 31.82 5.71
CA SER A 232 1.10 32.68 4.53
C SER A 232 0.29 32.04 3.39
N GLU A 233 -0.15 32.84 2.41
CA GLU A 233 -0.85 32.37 1.21
C GLU A 233 0.01 31.37 0.39
N PHE A 234 1.33 31.40 0.55
CA PHE A 234 2.26 30.48 -0.11
C PHE A 234 2.42 29.12 0.61
N ASP A 235 2.07 29.06 1.91
CA ASP A 235 2.28 27.88 2.74
C ASP A 235 1.00 27.13 3.04
N ARG A 236 -0.15 27.82 3.02
CA ARG A 236 -1.46 27.18 3.11
C ARG A 236 -1.66 26.08 2.07
N PRO A 237 -1.21 26.23 0.80
CA PRO A 237 -1.38 25.20 -0.24
C PRO A 237 -0.55 23.93 -0.06
N ILE A 238 0.34 23.82 0.93
CA ILE A 238 1.14 22.59 1.14
C ILE A 238 0.24 21.36 1.23
N THR A 239 -0.89 21.45 1.94
CA THR A 239 -1.87 20.36 2.05
C THR A 239 -3.13 20.57 1.19
N HIS A 240 -3.03 21.26 0.05
CA HIS A 240 -4.17 21.40 -0.85
C HIS A 240 -4.42 20.13 -1.67
N HIS A 241 -3.40 19.60 -2.35
CA HIS A 241 -3.55 18.48 -3.26
C HIS A 241 -2.60 17.34 -2.90
N LEU A 242 -3.14 16.12 -2.92
CA LEU A 242 -2.33 14.91 -2.81
C LEU A 242 -1.49 14.74 -4.08
N TYR A 243 -0.17 14.63 -3.93
CA TYR A 243 0.81 14.58 -5.03
C TYR A 243 0.74 15.78 -5.99
N GLY A 244 0.21 16.90 -5.51
CA GLY A 244 0.12 18.13 -6.28
C GLY A 244 1.34 19.04 -6.12
N GLY A 245 1.45 20.00 -7.03
CA GLY A 245 2.55 20.95 -7.04
C GLY A 245 3.82 20.42 -7.70
N ASP A 246 4.94 21.06 -7.37
CA ASP A 246 6.27 20.71 -7.83
C ASP A 246 7.08 19.91 -6.79
N TRP A 247 8.33 19.64 -7.09
CA TRP A 247 9.25 18.95 -6.17
C TRP A 247 9.49 19.72 -4.85
N GLU A 248 9.36 21.03 -4.85
CA GLU A 248 9.45 21.84 -3.63
C GLU A 248 8.24 21.59 -2.73
N ASN A 249 7.02 21.60 -3.29
CA ASN A 249 5.83 21.27 -2.51
C ASN A 249 5.88 19.81 -2.01
N ARG A 250 6.41 18.90 -2.82
CA ARG A 250 6.61 17.50 -2.43
C ARG A 250 7.52 17.39 -1.20
N LEU A 251 8.68 18.07 -1.19
CA LEU A 251 9.57 18.09 -0.02
C LEU A 251 8.88 18.69 1.20
N LYS A 252 8.13 19.79 1.02
CA LYS A 252 7.37 20.40 2.11
C LYS A 252 6.35 19.43 2.73
N GLN A 253 5.63 18.67 1.91
CA GLN A 253 4.69 17.65 2.40
C GLN A 253 5.40 16.53 3.18
N GLU A 254 6.57 16.07 2.72
CA GLU A 254 7.35 15.05 3.41
C GLU A 254 7.95 15.52 4.74
N ILE A 255 8.40 16.79 4.81
CA ILE A 255 8.81 17.42 6.08
C ILE A 255 7.62 17.48 7.05
N LEU A 256 6.46 17.90 6.57
CA LEU A 256 5.26 17.99 7.39
C LEU A 256 4.86 16.63 7.93
N LEU A 257 4.78 15.61 7.06
CA LEU A 257 4.42 14.25 7.44
C LEU A 257 5.42 13.65 8.43
N GLY A 258 6.72 13.73 8.12
CA GLY A 258 7.76 13.10 8.92
C GLY A 258 8.03 13.86 10.21
N ILE A 259 8.53 15.07 10.09
CA ILE A 259 8.94 15.89 11.25
C ILE A 259 7.70 16.39 12.00
N GLY A 260 6.74 16.98 11.29
CA GLY A 260 5.49 17.47 11.91
C GLY A 260 4.67 16.34 12.54
N GLY A 261 4.63 15.17 11.88
CA GLY A 261 3.94 13.99 12.41
C GLY A 261 4.56 13.48 13.72
N MET A 262 5.88 13.38 13.80
CA MET A 262 6.57 13.00 15.06
C MET A 262 6.38 14.04 16.16
N MET A 263 6.43 15.32 15.82
CA MET A 263 6.13 16.40 16.78
C MET A 263 4.69 16.30 17.29
N THR A 264 3.74 15.90 16.44
CA THR A 264 2.33 15.66 16.83
C THR A 264 2.23 14.55 17.87
N LEU A 265 2.83 13.39 17.61
CA LEU A 265 2.80 12.27 18.56
C LEU A 265 3.45 12.67 19.89
N LYS A 266 4.57 13.38 19.86
CA LYS A 266 5.26 13.86 21.06
C LYS A 266 4.40 14.80 21.91
N VAL A 267 3.72 15.77 21.29
CA VAL A 267 2.82 16.71 22.00
C VAL A 267 1.62 15.98 22.59
N LEU A 268 1.14 14.92 21.95
CA LEU A 268 0.05 14.08 22.43
C LEU A 268 0.51 13.05 23.49
N GLY A 269 1.81 12.97 23.78
CA GLY A 269 2.36 11.98 24.73
C GLY A 269 2.26 10.54 24.21
N ILE A 270 2.27 10.34 22.89
CA ILE A 270 2.16 9.03 22.23
C ILE A 270 3.55 8.54 21.86
N GLU A 271 3.99 7.48 22.52
CA GLU A 271 5.22 6.76 22.22
C GLU A 271 4.86 5.34 21.78
N LYS A 272 5.61 4.79 20.81
CA LYS A 272 5.38 3.46 20.27
C LYS A 272 6.69 2.66 20.18
N ASP A 273 6.58 1.33 20.25
CA ASP A 273 7.73 0.43 20.14
C ASP A 273 8.33 0.42 18.74
N VAL A 274 7.49 0.54 17.71
CA VAL A 274 7.88 0.46 16.29
C VAL A 274 7.31 1.62 15.51
N TYR A 275 8.13 2.18 14.62
CA TYR A 275 7.77 3.24 13.69
C TYR A 275 7.86 2.71 12.26
N HIS A 276 6.72 2.64 11.59
CA HIS A 276 6.61 2.08 10.26
C HIS A 276 6.51 3.18 9.20
N CYS A 277 7.53 3.29 8.35
CA CYS A 277 7.54 4.13 7.16
C CYS A 277 6.89 3.38 5.98
N ASN A 278 5.66 3.72 5.65
CA ASN A 278 4.97 3.18 4.48
C ASN A 278 5.33 3.98 3.23
N GLU A 279 6.40 3.58 2.55
CA GLU A 279 7.11 4.26 1.45
C GLU A 279 8.11 5.33 1.93
N GLY A 280 9.04 5.72 1.04
CA GLY A 280 10.13 6.66 1.31
C GLY A 280 9.66 8.04 1.76
N HIS A 281 8.51 8.50 1.32
CA HIS A 281 7.96 9.82 1.66
C HIS A 281 7.73 10.04 3.17
N ALA A 282 7.68 8.98 3.97
CA ALA A 282 7.52 9.07 5.42
C ALA A 282 8.87 9.10 6.18
N ALA A 283 10.01 8.90 5.51
CA ALA A 283 11.28 8.60 6.16
C ALA A 283 11.83 9.73 7.04
N LEU A 284 11.43 11.00 6.84
CA LEU A 284 11.86 12.10 7.67
C LEU A 284 11.39 12.03 9.13
N ILE A 285 10.53 11.05 9.50
CA ILE A 285 10.26 10.73 10.91
C ILE A 285 11.57 10.46 11.65
N ASN A 286 12.53 9.81 10.97
CA ASN A 286 13.79 9.41 11.58
C ASN A 286 14.71 10.61 11.86
N ILE A 287 14.61 11.69 11.10
CA ILE A 287 15.31 12.96 11.43
C ILE A 287 14.81 13.52 12.78
N GLN A 288 13.50 13.60 12.98
CA GLN A 288 12.96 14.12 14.24
C GLN A 288 13.29 13.21 15.42
N ARG A 289 13.19 11.91 15.24
CA ARG A 289 13.54 10.91 16.27
C ARG A 289 15.01 10.99 16.68
N LEU A 290 15.92 11.16 15.70
CA LEU A 290 17.33 11.40 15.98
C LEU A 290 17.53 12.69 16.81
N CYS A 291 16.88 13.80 16.42
CA CYS A 291 16.94 15.05 17.17
C CYS A 291 16.42 14.86 18.63
N ASP A 292 15.36 14.08 18.82
CA ASP A 292 14.80 13.83 20.13
C ASP A 292 15.78 13.08 21.03
N TYR A 293 16.37 11.97 20.59
CA TYR A 293 17.39 11.23 21.34
C TYR A 293 18.66 12.04 21.61
N ILE A 294 19.09 12.86 20.65
CA ILE A 294 20.25 13.75 20.82
C ILE A 294 19.95 14.82 21.89
N SER A 295 18.73 15.34 21.93
CA SER A 295 18.30 16.28 22.97
C SER A 295 18.28 15.65 24.38
N GLU A 296 18.19 14.33 24.48
CA GLU A 296 18.32 13.55 25.71
C GLU A 296 19.78 13.28 26.12
N GLY A 297 20.75 13.72 25.32
CA GLY A 297 22.18 13.65 25.63
C GLY A 297 22.94 12.51 24.95
N LEU A 298 22.37 11.84 23.94
CA LEU A 298 23.07 10.89 23.09
C LEU A 298 23.83 11.62 21.96
N ASP A 299 24.91 11.01 21.48
CA ASP A 299 25.52 11.44 20.22
C ASP A 299 24.77 10.83 19.01
N PHE A 300 25.08 11.32 17.82
CA PHE A 300 24.43 10.89 16.58
C PHE A 300 24.50 9.36 16.35
N GLY A 301 25.69 8.75 16.60
CA GLY A 301 25.86 7.30 16.41
C GLY A 301 25.00 6.49 17.36
N GLN A 302 24.93 6.89 18.65
CA GLN A 302 24.12 6.26 19.67
C GLN A 302 22.62 6.40 19.39
N ALA A 303 22.17 7.59 18.99
CA ALA A 303 20.81 7.86 18.58
C ALA A 303 20.40 7.04 17.34
N MET A 304 21.31 6.88 16.38
CA MET A 304 21.07 6.10 15.16
C MET A 304 20.81 4.63 15.47
N GLU A 305 21.50 4.01 16.44
CA GLU A 305 21.25 2.62 16.83
C GLU A 305 19.80 2.44 17.34
N LEU A 306 19.31 3.36 18.17
CA LEU A 306 17.94 3.31 18.70
C LEU A 306 16.87 3.56 17.62
N VAL A 307 17.09 4.58 16.77
CA VAL A 307 16.17 4.91 15.69
C VAL A 307 16.05 3.74 14.73
N ARG A 308 17.18 3.16 14.32
CA ARG A 308 17.20 2.00 13.43
C ARG A 308 16.48 0.80 14.03
N ALA A 309 16.79 0.46 15.29
CA ALA A 309 16.27 -0.71 15.98
C ALA A 309 14.72 -0.75 16.04
N SER A 310 14.08 0.40 16.01
CA SER A 310 12.63 0.54 16.08
C SER A 310 11.99 1.05 14.78
N SER A 311 12.71 1.03 13.65
CA SER A 311 12.21 1.49 12.33
C SER A 311 12.06 0.35 11.34
N LEU A 312 10.89 0.30 10.70
CA LEU A 312 10.60 -0.51 9.52
C LEU A 312 10.35 0.39 8.31
N TYR A 313 10.97 0.09 7.18
CA TYR A 313 10.69 0.70 5.90
C TYR A 313 10.07 -0.30 4.92
N THR A 314 8.85 -0.03 4.47
CA THR A 314 8.19 -0.79 3.40
C THR A 314 8.28 -0.03 2.09
N VAL A 315 8.94 -0.64 1.10
CA VAL A 315 9.04 -0.11 -0.26
C VAL A 315 7.89 -0.61 -1.11
N HIS A 316 7.20 0.30 -1.82
CA HIS A 316 6.12 -0.02 -2.75
C HIS A 316 6.52 0.23 -4.21
N THR A 317 7.58 0.98 -4.44
CA THR A 317 8.03 1.38 -5.77
C THR A 317 8.95 0.32 -6.37
N PRO A 318 8.60 -0.27 -7.54
CA PRO A 318 9.39 -1.35 -8.15
C PRO A 318 10.52 -0.85 -9.06
N VAL A 319 10.64 0.47 -9.28
CA VAL A 319 11.63 1.05 -10.19
C VAL A 319 12.34 2.26 -9.56
N PRO A 320 13.67 2.42 -9.73
CA PRO A 320 14.43 3.53 -9.11
C PRO A 320 13.89 4.92 -9.47
N ALA A 321 13.43 5.12 -10.70
CA ALA A 321 12.93 6.42 -11.18
C ALA A 321 11.62 6.87 -10.48
N GLY A 322 10.93 5.97 -9.78
CA GLY A 322 9.71 6.26 -9.05
C GLY A 322 9.93 6.71 -7.60
N HIS A 323 11.19 6.74 -7.11
CA HIS A 323 11.51 7.24 -5.78
C HIS A 323 11.59 8.76 -5.75
N ASP A 324 11.44 9.34 -4.56
CA ASP A 324 11.57 10.77 -4.35
C ASP A 324 13.05 11.16 -4.23
N TYR A 325 13.47 12.11 -5.08
CA TYR A 325 14.84 12.62 -5.15
C TYR A 325 14.84 14.16 -5.05
N PHE A 326 15.61 14.71 -4.13
CA PHE A 326 15.72 16.15 -3.94
C PHE A 326 17.14 16.63 -4.27
N ASP A 327 17.24 17.65 -5.12
CA ASP A 327 18.50 18.30 -5.40
C ASP A 327 19.08 18.94 -4.13
N GLU A 328 20.41 18.94 -3.99
CA GLU A 328 21.09 19.46 -2.80
C GLU A 328 20.68 20.89 -2.47
N GLY A 329 20.51 21.75 -3.49
CA GLY A 329 20.09 23.14 -3.30
C GLY A 329 18.69 23.27 -2.71
N LEU A 330 17.74 22.46 -3.21
CA LEU A 330 16.38 22.42 -2.69
C LEU A 330 16.36 21.83 -1.26
N PHE A 331 17.05 20.73 -1.04
CA PHE A 331 17.12 20.09 0.27
C PHE A 331 17.75 21.02 1.32
N ASN A 332 18.84 21.73 0.94
CA ASN A 332 19.49 22.70 1.81
C ASN A 332 18.59 23.87 2.21
N LYS A 333 17.69 24.30 1.31
CA LYS A 333 16.74 25.40 1.59
C LYS A 333 15.91 25.16 2.86
N TYR A 334 15.55 23.90 3.12
CA TYR A 334 14.67 23.52 4.23
C TYR A 334 15.38 22.77 5.36
N MET A 335 16.47 22.07 5.08
CA MET A 335 17.11 21.15 6.02
C MET A 335 18.46 21.62 6.57
N LYS A 336 18.95 22.82 6.17
CA LYS A 336 20.27 23.32 6.55
C LYS A 336 20.52 23.49 8.06
N GLY A 337 19.46 23.64 8.86
CA GLY A 337 19.56 23.76 10.32
C GLY A 337 19.62 22.41 11.07
N TYR A 338 19.42 21.28 10.36
CA TYR A 338 19.42 19.96 10.99
C TYR A 338 20.81 19.39 11.31
N PRO A 339 21.89 19.64 10.51
CA PRO A 339 23.22 19.17 10.88
C PRO A 339 23.65 19.59 12.27
N ASP A 340 23.43 20.84 12.65
CA ASP A 340 23.76 21.34 14.00
C ASP A 340 22.96 20.64 15.09
N LYS A 341 21.67 20.36 14.85
CA LYS A 341 20.82 19.62 15.79
C LYS A 341 21.23 18.15 15.94
N LEU A 342 21.78 17.58 14.86
CA LEU A 342 22.21 16.20 14.81
C LEU A 342 23.69 16.03 15.23
N GLY A 343 24.46 17.12 15.36
CA GLY A 343 25.89 17.07 15.67
C GLY A 343 26.74 16.47 14.55
N ILE A 344 26.32 16.64 13.28
CA ILE A 344 26.99 16.15 12.07
C ILE A 344 27.20 17.27 11.05
N THR A 345 28.01 17.01 10.05
CA THR A 345 28.23 17.94 8.94
C THR A 345 27.10 17.88 7.91
N TRP A 346 26.99 18.90 7.06
CA TRP A 346 26.05 18.88 5.93
C TRP A 346 26.31 17.72 4.96
N ASP A 347 27.57 17.41 4.65
CA ASP A 347 27.93 16.30 3.79
C ASP A 347 27.55 14.94 4.40
N GLU A 348 27.66 14.77 5.71
CA GLU A 348 27.19 13.56 6.42
C GLU A 348 25.67 13.42 6.32
N LEU A 349 24.91 14.51 6.52
CA LEU A 349 23.46 14.48 6.32
C LEU A 349 23.11 14.07 4.88
N MET A 350 23.72 14.72 3.88
CA MET A 350 23.49 14.38 2.47
C MET A 350 23.86 12.93 2.14
N ASN A 351 24.93 12.40 2.75
CA ASN A 351 25.36 11.01 2.56
C ASN A 351 24.36 9.97 3.09
N LEU A 352 23.46 10.34 3.99
CA LEU A 352 22.35 9.45 4.39
C LEU A 352 21.39 9.16 3.22
N GLY A 353 21.19 10.14 2.32
CA GLY A 353 20.34 9.99 1.13
C GLY A 353 21.06 9.59 -0.16
N ARG A 354 22.41 9.48 -0.17
CA ARG A 354 23.22 9.09 -1.33
C ARG A 354 23.52 7.60 -1.34
N GLN A 355 23.39 6.93 -2.47
CA GLN A 355 23.82 5.54 -2.63
C GLN A 355 25.36 5.39 -2.43
N THR A 356 26.10 6.33 -2.99
CA THR A 356 27.57 6.38 -2.86
C THR A 356 27.95 7.57 -1.99
N PRO A 357 28.32 7.33 -0.72
CA PRO A 357 28.79 8.40 0.15
C PRO A 357 29.92 9.22 -0.49
N GLY A 358 29.87 10.54 -0.36
CA GLY A 358 30.83 11.48 -0.96
C GLY A 358 30.59 11.81 -2.43
N ASN A 359 29.69 11.15 -3.13
CA ASN A 359 29.34 11.50 -4.52
C ASN A 359 28.40 12.71 -4.57
N LYS A 360 28.97 13.90 -4.76
CA LYS A 360 28.22 15.16 -4.84
C LYS A 360 27.33 15.31 -6.10
N GLY A 361 27.46 14.41 -7.06
CA GLY A 361 26.56 14.33 -8.22
C GLY A 361 25.23 13.62 -7.93
N GLU A 362 25.13 12.93 -6.81
CA GLU A 362 23.89 12.25 -6.41
C GLU A 362 22.96 13.18 -5.62
N ARG A 363 21.68 13.16 -5.97
CA ARG A 363 20.60 13.82 -5.21
C ARG A 363 20.32 13.08 -3.91
N PHE A 364 19.65 13.72 -2.98
CA PHE A 364 19.13 13.07 -1.77
C PHE A 364 17.92 12.20 -2.14
N CYS A 365 18.05 10.88 -1.96
CA CYS A 365 17.00 9.93 -2.22
C CYS A 365 16.32 9.50 -0.91
N MET A 366 15.03 9.69 -0.81
CA MET A 366 14.26 9.37 0.39
C MET A 366 14.26 7.88 0.72
N SER A 367 14.21 7.02 -0.30
CA SER A 367 14.25 5.55 -0.10
C SER A 367 15.62 5.05 0.36
N VAL A 368 16.70 5.67 -0.12
CA VAL A 368 18.06 5.41 0.38
C VAL A 368 18.18 5.83 1.84
N PHE A 369 17.68 7.02 2.17
CA PHE A 369 17.63 7.51 3.53
C PHE A 369 16.81 6.56 4.44
N ALA A 370 15.63 6.13 3.99
CA ALA A 370 14.79 5.17 4.72
C ALA A 370 15.52 3.84 4.97
N CYS A 371 16.20 3.27 3.96
CA CYS A 371 17.01 2.06 4.13
C CYS A 371 18.13 2.22 5.15
N LYS A 372 18.84 3.36 5.14
CA LYS A 372 19.97 3.61 6.05
C LYS A 372 19.53 3.88 7.49
N THR A 373 18.33 4.40 7.68
CA THR A 373 17.81 4.77 9.01
C THR A 373 16.79 3.77 9.57
N SER A 374 16.57 2.64 8.88
CA SER A 374 15.73 1.54 9.34
C SER A 374 16.56 0.26 9.49
N GLN A 375 16.29 -0.52 10.54
CA GLN A 375 16.91 -1.83 10.71
C GLN A 375 16.32 -2.85 9.75
N ALA A 376 15.02 -2.76 9.49
CA ALA A 376 14.32 -3.68 8.62
C ALA A 376 13.75 -2.98 7.39
N VAL A 377 13.83 -3.67 6.24
CA VAL A 377 13.30 -3.24 4.96
C VAL A 377 12.52 -4.39 4.34
N ASN A 378 11.34 -4.12 3.80
CA ASN A 378 10.56 -5.14 3.10
C ASN A 378 9.91 -4.64 1.81
N GLY A 379 9.78 -5.53 0.84
CA GLY A 379 8.92 -5.37 -0.32
C GLY A 379 7.51 -5.90 -0.03
N VAL A 380 6.60 -5.71 -0.99
CA VAL A 380 5.16 -5.97 -0.82
C VAL A 380 4.65 -7.20 -1.60
N SER A 381 5.56 -8.02 -2.10
CA SER A 381 5.32 -9.36 -2.63
C SER A 381 6.65 -10.14 -2.70
N LYS A 382 6.56 -11.46 -2.85
CA LYS A 382 7.74 -12.31 -2.99
C LYS A 382 8.62 -11.91 -4.19
N LEU A 383 8.00 -11.57 -5.32
CA LEU A 383 8.72 -11.12 -6.51
C LEU A 383 9.31 -9.73 -6.30
N HIS A 384 8.57 -8.82 -5.67
CA HIS A 384 9.03 -7.48 -5.37
C HIS A 384 10.19 -7.45 -4.36
N LYS A 385 10.29 -8.43 -3.44
CA LYS A 385 11.49 -8.63 -2.64
C LYS A 385 12.73 -8.72 -3.54
N SER A 386 12.71 -9.61 -4.55
CA SER A 386 13.84 -9.79 -5.45
C SER A 386 14.17 -8.53 -6.27
N VAL A 387 13.14 -7.81 -6.73
CA VAL A 387 13.30 -6.51 -7.41
C VAL A 387 13.95 -5.50 -6.47
N SER A 388 13.49 -5.41 -5.22
CA SER A 388 14.02 -4.47 -4.23
C SER A 388 15.44 -4.83 -3.81
N GLN A 389 15.77 -6.13 -3.69
CA GLN A 389 17.12 -6.60 -3.41
C GLN A 389 18.11 -6.15 -4.50
N GLN A 390 17.72 -6.24 -5.79
CA GLN A 390 18.52 -5.74 -6.90
C GLN A 390 18.64 -4.21 -6.88
N MET A 391 17.51 -3.51 -6.67
CA MET A 391 17.44 -2.04 -6.69
C MET A 391 18.30 -1.39 -5.62
N PHE A 392 18.35 -1.98 -4.42
CA PHE A 392 19.13 -1.46 -3.30
C PHE A 392 20.50 -2.14 -3.14
N ALA A 393 20.91 -3.03 -4.05
CA ALA A 393 22.21 -3.67 -4.00
C ALA A 393 23.42 -2.72 -3.83
N PRO A 394 23.43 -1.50 -4.42
CA PRO A 394 24.50 -0.53 -4.20
C PRO A 394 24.70 -0.10 -2.74
N LEU A 395 23.71 -0.28 -1.85
CA LEU A 395 23.82 0.07 -0.43
C LEU A 395 24.60 -0.96 0.37
N TRP A 396 24.61 -2.21 -0.07
CA TRP A 396 25.28 -3.33 0.60
C TRP A 396 26.41 -3.90 -0.27
N LYS A 397 27.38 -3.04 -0.58
CA LYS A 397 28.54 -3.40 -1.41
C LYS A 397 29.30 -4.58 -0.84
N GLY A 398 29.65 -5.55 -1.69
CA GLY A 398 30.36 -6.76 -1.30
C GLY A 398 29.46 -7.95 -0.99
N TYR A 399 28.13 -7.77 -1.02
CA TYR A 399 27.15 -8.85 -0.97
C TYR A 399 26.50 -9.04 -2.34
N PHE A 400 26.08 -10.26 -2.64
CA PHE A 400 25.24 -10.51 -3.81
C PHE A 400 23.82 -9.98 -3.56
N PRO A 401 23.11 -9.51 -4.58
CA PRO A 401 21.77 -8.94 -4.39
C PRO A 401 20.80 -9.87 -3.65
N GLU A 402 20.84 -11.18 -3.93
CA GLU A 402 19.99 -12.19 -3.28
C GLU A 402 20.25 -12.36 -1.78
N GLU A 403 21.42 -11.92 -1.29
CA GLU A 403 21.76 -11.95 0.13
C GLU A 403 21.25 -10.74 0.90
N ASN A 404 20.86 -9.67 0.20
CA ASN A 404 20.41 -8.45 0.85
C ASN A 404 19.22 -8.73 1.76
N HIS A 405 19.26 -8.18 2.97
CA HIS A 405 18.30 -8.45 4.04
C HIS A 405 16.90 -7.86 3.81
N VAL A 406 16.57 -7.44 2.59
CA VAL A 406 15.24 -7.03 2.23
C VAL A 406 14.28 -8.22 2.33
N GLY A 407 13.34 -8.13 3.27
CA GLY A 407 12.28 -9.12 3.43
C GLY A 407 11.09 -8.86 2.51
N TYR A 408 9.98 -9.53 2.77
CA TYR A 408 8.70 -9.20 2.14
C TYR A 408 7.53 -9.57 3.04
N VAL A 409 6.44 -8.80 2.89
CA VAL A 409 5.10 -9.17 3.32
C VAL A 409 4.20 -8.93 2.13
N THR A 410 3.60 -9.97 1.59
CA THR A 410 2.70 -9.83 0.45
C THR A 410 1.45 -9.08 0.89
N ASN A 411 1.05 -8.08 0.13
CA ASN A 411 -0.16 -7.33 0.41
C ASN A 411 -1.39 -8.25 0.51
N GLY A 412 -2.37 -7.82 1.24
CA GLY A 412 -3.69 -8.41 1.36
C GLY A 412 -4.76 -7.33 1.36
N VAL A 413 -6.01 -7.73 1.52
CA VAL A 413 -7.16 -6.82 1.51
C VAL A 413 -8.03 -7.05 2.74
N HIS A 414 -8.62 -5.97 3.23
CA HIS A 414 -9.52 -6.03 4.38
C HIS A 414 -10.83 -6.71 3.97
N PHE A 415 -11.00 -7.96 4.39
CA PHE A 415 -12.12 -8.81 3.99
C PHE A 415 -13.49 -8.15 4.25
N PRO A 416 -13.78 -7.57 5.44
CA PRO A 416 -15.06 -6.94 5.70
C PRO A 416 -15.39 -5.75 4.79
N THR A 417 -14.37 -5.01 4.30
CA THR A 417 -14.57 -3.88 3.39
C THR A 417 -14.88 -4.32 1.96
N TRP A 418 -14.21 -5.37 1.45
CA TRP A 418 -14.23 -5.69 0.03
C TRP A 418 -15.10 -6.87 -0.35
N CYS A 419 -15.41 -7.76 0.60
CA CYS A 419 -16.35 -8.85 0.39
C CYS A 419 -17.79 -8.34 0.50
N THR A 420 -18.66 -8.69 -0.44
CA THR A 420 -20.06 -8.27 -0.41
C THR A 420 -20.84 -8.91 0.73
N ALA A 421 -21.93 -8.26 1.16
CA ALA A 421 -22.80 -8.77 2.21
C ALA A 421 -23.35 -10.17 1.89
N GLU A 422 -23.64 -10.44 0.60
CA GLU A 422 -24.13 -11.75 0.15
C GLU A 422 -23.07 -12.84 0.32
N TRP A 423 -21.80 -12.58 -0.05
CA TRP A 423 -20.72 -13.53 0.15
C TRP A 423 -20.39 -13.71 1.64
N LYS A 424 -20.35 -12.60 2.42
CA LYS A 424 -20.16 -12.68 3.88
C LYS A 424 -21.21 -13.57 4.54
N LYS A 425 -22.49 -13.39 4.14
CA LYS A 425 -23.58 -14.23 4.64
C LYS A 425 -23.38 -15.69 4.25
N LEU A 426 -23.06 -15.99 2.99
CA LEU A 426 -22.84 -17.34 2.50
C LEU A 426 -21.69 -18.03 3.25
N PHE A 427 -20.59 -17.33 3.48
CA PHE A 427 -19.46 -17.85 4.26
C PHE A 427 -19.85 -18.07 5.73
N LYS A 428 -20.53 -17.10 6.36
CA LYS A 428 -21.01 -17.24 7.74
C LYS A 428 -21.93 -18.44 7.93
N ASP A 429 -22.79 -18.72 6.96
CA ASP A 429 -23.74 -19.83 7.02
C ASP A 429 -23.09 -21.21 6.79
N ASN A 430 -21.91 -21.27 6.15
CA ASN A 430 -21.26 -22.51 5.71
C ASN A 430 -19.85 -22.74 6.27
N PHE A 431 -19.23 -21.74 6.90
CA PHE A 431 -17.88 -21.82 7.48
C PHE A 431 -17.95 -21.89 9.00
N ASP A 432 -16.79 -22.10 9.63
CA ASP A 432 -16.66 -22.06 11.07
C ASP A 432 -17.08 -20.69 11.65
N GLU A 433 -17.64 -20.68 12.86
CA GLU A 433 -18.13 -19.47 13.55
C GLU A 433 -17.03 -18.41 13.77
N ASN A 434 -15.75 -18.83 13.85
CA ASN A 434 -14.62 -17.93 14.02
C ASN A 434 -14.17 -17.27 12.71
N PHE A 435 -14.72 -17.66 11.56
CA PHE A 435 -14.28 -17.13 10.26
C PHE A 435 -14.31 -15.59 10.17
N MET A 436 -15.33 -14.95 10.74
CA MET A 436 -15.43 -13.50 10.71
C MET A 436 -14.38 -12.80 11.60
N ASN A 437 -13.78 -13.50 12.55
CA ASN A 437 -12.74 -12.98 13.43
C ASN A 437 -11.31 -13.29 12.90
N ASP A 438 -11.15 -14.41 12.19
CA ASP A 438 -9.86 -14.84 11.64
C ASP A 438 -10.00 -15.46 10.25
N GLN A 439 -9.86 -14.62 9.22
CA GLN A 439 -9.89 -15.07 7.83
C GLN A 439 -8.54 -15.62 7.35
N SER A 440 -7.47 -15.57 8.15
CA SER A 440 -6.14 -16.10 7.78
C SER A 440 -6.06 -17.63 7.88
N ASN A 441 -6.98 -18.28 8.59
CA ASN A 441 -7.01 -19.72 8.75
C ASN A 441 -7.45 -20.44 7.45
N GLN A 442 -6.48 -21.00 6.73
CA GLN A 442 -6.68 -21.62 5.40
C GLN A 442 -7.66 -22.79 5.40
N GLU A 443 -7.74 -23.55 6.52
CA GLU A 443 -8.60 -24.74 6.58
C GLU A 443 -10.09 -24.37 6.54
N ILE A 444 -10.47 -23.25 7.17
CA ILE A 444 -11.87 -22.79 7.20
C ILE A 444 -12.41 -22.52 5.80
N TRP A 445 -11.57 -21.94 4.91
CA TRP A 445 -11.98 -21.61 3.55
C TRP A 445 -12.31 -22.82 2.68
N LYS A 446 -11.86 -24.02 3.04
CA LYS A 446 -12.23 -25.26 2.37
C LYS A 446 -13.72 -25.57 2.49
N GLY A 447 -14.42 -24.95 3.43
CA GLY A 447 -15.88 -24.99 3.55
C GLY A 447 -16.63 -24.63 2.26
N VAL A 448 -16.02 -23.80 1.39
CA VAL A 448 -16.62 -23.41 0.11
C VAL A 448 -16.91 -24.61 -0.81
N TYR A 449 -16.17 -25.71 -0.68
CA TYR A 449 -16.42 -26.91 -1.45
C TYR A 449 -17.74 -27.60 -1.10
N ASN A 450 -18.26 -27.37 0.11
CA ASN A 450 -19.54 -27.93 0.59
C ASN A 450 -20.76 -27.11 0.12
N ILE A 451 -20.56 -25.87 -0.35
CA ILE A 451 -21.65 -25.02 -0.85
C ILE A 451 -22.13 -25.57 -2.19
N PRO A 452 -23.46 -25.72 -2.42
CA PRO A 452 -23.98 -26.14 -3.70
C PRO A 452 -23.53 -25.24 -4.86
N ASP A 453 -23.12 -25.84 -5.97
CA ASP A 453 -22.63 -25.10 -7.15
C ASP A 453 -23.69 -24.14 -7.70
N GLU A 454 -24.95 -24.55 -7.72
CA GLU A 454 -26.06 -23.70 -8.15
C GLU A 454 -26.23 -22.45 -7.29
N GLU A 455 -25.99 -22.53 -5.99
CA GLU A 455 -26.08 -21.40 -5.08
C GLU A 455 -25.00 -20.36 -5.39
N ILE A 456 -23.76 -20.80 -5.60
CA ILE A 456 -22.64 -19.95 -6.01
C ILE A 456 -22.93 -19.30 -7.36
N TRP A 457 -23.40 -20.08 -8.35
CA TRP A 457 -23.71 -19.55 -9.67
C TRP A 457 -24.84 -18.51 -9.63
N ASN A 458 -25.92 -18.79 -8.90
CA ASN A 458 -27.03 -17.86 -8.74
C ASN A 458 -26.63 -16.58 -8.03
N MET A 459 -25.74 -16.67 -7.05
CA MET A 459 -25.17 -15.49 -6.39
C MET A 459 -24.36 -14.66 -7.39
N ARG A 460 -23.49 -15.25 -8.18
CA ARG A 460 -22.72 -14.55 -9.20
C ARG A 460 -23.62 -13.82 -10.19
N LYS A 461 -24.72 -14.46 -10.65
CA LYS A 461 -25.73 -13.81 -11.52
C LYS A 461 -26.38 -12.59 -10.85
N ARG A 462 -26.76 -12.70 -9.56
CA ARG A 462 -27.35 -11.58 -8.82
C ARG A 462 -26.37 -10.40 -8.71
N LEU A 463 -25.11 -10.65 -8.37
CA LEU A 463 -24.08 -9.60 -8.26
C LEU A 463 -23.79 -8.95 -9.61
N LYS A 464 -23.74 -9.71 -10.70
CA LYS A 464 -23.62 -9.16 -12.06
C LYS A 464 -24.82 -8.27 -12.41
N THR A 465 -26.05 -8.70 -12.09
CA THR A 465 -27.26 -7.90 -12.31
C THR A 465 -27.20 -6.58 -11.54
N LYS A 466 -26.75 -6.62 -10.27
CA LYS A 466 -26.55 -5.41 -9.47
C LYS A 466 -25.55 -4.46 -10.11
N LEU A 467 -24.40 -4.98 -10.58
CA LEU A 467 -23.40 -4.19 -11.29
C LEU A 467 -23.98 -3.52 -12.55
N ILE A 468 -24.72 -4.29 -13.37
CA ILE A 468 -25.33 -3.75 -14.61
C ILE A 468 -26.32 -2.64 -14.27
N SER A 469 -27.15 -2.82 -13.24
CA SER A 469 -28.08 -1.79 -12.78
C SER A 469 -27.34 -0.54 -12.30
N TYR A 470 -26.27 -0.72 -11.54
CA TYR A 470 -25.41 0.37 -11.08
C TYR A 470 -24.75 1.12 -12.25
N ILE A 471 -24.22 0.40 -13.26
CA ILE A 471 -23.62 1.00 -14.45
C ILE A 471 -24.67 1.85 -15.19
N LYS A 472 -25.89 1.34 -15.39
CA LYS A 472 -26.97 2.08 -16.04
C LYS A 472 -27.34 3.36 -15.28
N TRP A 473 -27.45 3.27 -13.96
CA TRP A 473 -27.74 4.41 -13.10
C TRP A 473 -26.60 5.45 -13.14
N LYS A 474 -25.35 5.01 -12.95
CA LYS A 474 -24.18 5.88 -12.94
C LYS A 474 -23.98 6.59 -14.27
N CYS A 475 -24.00 5.86 -15.37
CA CYS A 475 -23.86 6.45 -16.69
C CYS A 475 -25.01 7.42 -17.02
N GLY A 476 -26.26 7.08 -16.67
CA GLY A 476 -27.40 7.98 -16.84
C GLY A 476 -27.21 9.31 -16.12
N ARG A 477 -26.63 9.30 -14.92
CA ARG A 477 -26.32 10.48 -14.12
C ARG A 477 -25.11 11.26 -14.66
N ASP A 478 -24.02 10.58 -14.93
CA ASP A 478 -22.72 11.20 -15.26
C ASP A 478 -22.74 11.72 -16.70
N TRP A 479 -23.33 10.98 -17.65
CA TRP A 479 -23.44 11.44 -19.05
C TRP A 479 -24.35 12.64 -19.25
N LEU A 480 -25.39 12.78 -18.44
CA LEU A 480 -26.22 13.98 -18.45
C LEU A 480 -25.43 15.23 -18.01
N LYS A 481 -24.43 15.05 -17.15
CA LYS A 481 -23.54 16.13 -16.68
C LYS A 481 -22.44 16.45 -17.71
N SER A 482 -21.89 15.43 -18.38
CA SER A 482 -20.77 15.57 -19.33
C SER A 482 -21.19 15.99 -20.75
N GLN A 483 -22.45 16.25 -21.01
CA GLN A 483 -23.00 16.63 -22.33
C GLN A 483 -22.73 15.60 -23.45
N VAL A 484 -22.56 14.32 -23.09
CA VAL A 484 -22.44 13.24 -24.09
C VAL A 484 -23.79 13.05 -24.79
N ASP A 485 -23.77 12.68 -26.08
CA ASP A 485 -24.96 12.38 -26.85
C ASP A 485 -25.86 11.34 -26.14
N PRO A 486 -27.07 11.69 -25.67
CA PRO A 486 -27.95 10.74 -24.98
C PRO A 486 -28.32 9.52 -25.84
N ALA A 487 -28.35 9.64 -27.18
CA ALA A 487 -28.64 8.53 -28.06
C ALA A 487 -27.53 7.46 -28.03
N LEU A 488 -26.28 7.88 -27.85
CA LEU A 488 -25.14 6.97 -27.66
C LEU A 488 -25.34 6.16 -26.36
N GLY A 489 -25.74 6.83 -25.28
CA GLY A 489 -25.99 6.18 -23.99
C GLY A 489 -27.11 5.13 -24.08
N VAL A 490 -28.22 5.46 -24.71
CA VAL A 490 -29.32 4.51 -24.95
C VAL A 490 -28.83 3.30 -25.77
N SER A 491 -28.09 3.56 -26.86
CA SER A 491 -27.56 2.50 -27.72
C SER A 491 -26.61 1.54 -26.97
N ILE A 492 -25.78 2.05 -26.05
CA ILE A 492 -24.89 1.22 -25.23
C ILE A 492 -25.70 0.33 -24.30
N PHE A 493 -26.75 0.88 -23.64
CA PHE A 493 -27.58 0.12 -22.69
C PHE A 493 -28.43 -0.94 -23.37
N GLU A 494 -28.93 -0.69 -24.57
CA GLU A 494 -29.68 -1.66 -25.35
C GLU A 494 -28.82 -2.86 -25.75
N LYS A 495 -27.53 -2.63 -26.03
CA LYS A 495 -26.57 -3.67 -26.40
C LYS A 495 -25.90 -4.36 -25.22
N PHE A 496 -26.10 -3.86 -23.98
CA PHE A 496 -25.52 -4.48 -22.81
C PHE A 496 -26.24 -5.80 -22.47
N ASN A 497 -25.52 -6.92 -22.63
CA ASN A 497 -26.08 -8.26 -22.46
C ASN A 497 -25.76 -8.83 -21.07
N PRO A 498 -26.76 -9.00 -20.18
CA PRO A 498 -26.53 -9.52 -18.82
C PRO A 498 -26.05 -10.99 -18.81
N ASN A 499 -26.25 -11.73 -19.91
CA ASN A 499 -25.82 -13.11 -20.03
C ASN A 499 -24.41 -13.25 -20.66
N ALA A 500 -23.82 -12.18 -21.13
CA ALA A 500 -22.45 -12.18 -21.65
C ALA A 500 -21.43 -12.40 -20.53
N LEU A 501 -20.31 -13.05 -20.85
CA LEU A 501 -19.13 -13.04 -19.99
C LEU A 501 -18.66 -11.58 -19.81
N LEU A 502 -18.54 -11.14 -18.56
CA LEU A 502 -18.17 -9.76 -18.25
C LEU A 502 -16.76 -9.69 -17.66
N VAL A 503 -15.87 -8.97 -18.36
CA VAL A 503 -14.47 -8.77 -17.95
C VAL A 503 -14.29 -7.35 -17.46
N GLY A 504 -13.75 -7.18 -16.24
CA GLY A 504 -13.44 -5.89 -15.65
C GLY A 504 -11.95 -5.56 -15.70
N PHE A 505 -11.64 -4.29 -15.97
CA PHE A 505 -10.32 -3.71 -15.89
C PHE A 505 -10.44 -2.35 -15.18
N GLY A 506 -10.04 -2.27 -13.91
CA GLY A 506 -10.19 -1.06 -13.10
C GLY A 506 -8.89 -0.72 -12.37
N ARG A 507 -8.22 0.38 -12.76
CA ARG A 507 -6.95 0.80 -12.16
C ARG A 507 -6.51 2.19 -12.61
N ARG A 508 -5.47 2.76 -11.95
CA ARG A 508 -4.82 3.96 -12.46
C ARG A 508 -4.25 3.69 -13.87
N PHE A 509 -4.53 4.57 -14.80
CA PHE A 509 -3.95 4.51 -16.15
C PHE A 509 -2.52 5.06 -16.12
N ALA A 510 -1.58 4.18 -16.38
CA ALA A 510 -0.17 4.44 -16.60
C ALA A 510 0.34 3.45 -17.65
N THR A 511 1.38 3.79 -18.40
CA THR A 511 1.87 3.00 -19.55
C THR A 511 2.19 1.56 -19.18
N TYR A 512 2.87 1.32 -18.04
CA TYR A 512 3.24 -0.02 -17.60
C TYR A 512 2.06 -0.94 -17.24
N LYS A 513 0.87 -0.36 -16.99
CA LYS A 513 -0.36 -1.12 -16.75
C LYS A 513 -0.93 -1.74 -18.04
N ARG A 514 -0.46 -1.28 -19.18
CA ARG A 514 -0.70 -1.82 -20.54
C ARG A 514 -2.18 -2.08 -20.87
N ALA A 515 -3.06 -1.14 -20.52
CA ALA A 515 -4.49 -1.22 -20.86
C ALA A 515 -4.73 -1.41 -22.38
N HIS A 516 -3.75 -1.06 -23.21
CA HIS A 516 -3.81 -1.16 -24.68
C HIS A 516 -3.63 -2.58 -25.24
N LEU A 517 -3.14 -3.55 -24.46
CA LEU A 517 -2.84 -4.90 -24.99
C LEU A 517 -4.05 -5.59 -25.63
N LEU A 518 -5.25 -5.42 -25.05
CA LEU A 518 -6.49 -5.96 -25.62
C LEU A 518 -6.83 -5.38 -27.00
N PHE A 519 -6.27 -4.21 -27.36
CA PHE A 519 -6.55 -3.47 -28.59
C PHE A 519 -5.44 -3.59 -29.64
N THR A 520 -4.51 -4.53 -29.47
CA THR A 520 -3.38 -4.74 -30.37
C THR A 520 -3.82 -5.27 -31.73
N ASP A 521 -4.83 -6.16 -31.77
CA ASP A 521 -5.47 -6.68 -32.97
C ASP A 521 -6.99 -6.41 -32.91
N LEU A 522 -7.41 -5.28 -33.46
CA LEU A 522 -8.81 -4.86 -33.44
C LEU A 522 -9.73 -5.76 -34.26
N ASP A 523 -9.24 -6.33 -35.36
CA ASP A 523 -10.05 -7.23 -36.21
C ASP A 523 -10.32 -8.55 -35.49
N ARG A 524 -9.33 -9.08 -34.81
CA ARG A 524 -9.50 -10.28 -33.96
C ARG A 524 -10.41 -10.00 -32.76
N LEU A 525 -10.20 -8.89 -32.08
CA LEU A 525 -11.06 -8.46 -30.98
C LEU A 525 -12.52 -8.29 -31.43
N ALA A 526 -12.75 -7.67 -32.59
CA ALA A 526 -14.09 -7.51 -33.17
C ALA A 526 -14.77 -8.87 -33.41
N ARG A 527 -14.04 -9.87 -33.91
CA ARG A 527 -14.59 -11.24 -34.06
C ARG A 527 -14.96 -11.85 -32.72
N ILE A 528 -14.12 -11.69 -31.70
CA ILE A 528 -14.35 -12.21 -30.34
C ILE A 528 -15.62 -11.58 -29.73
N VAL A 529 -15.72 -10.26 -29.70
CA VAL A 529 -16.83 -9.57 -29.01
C VAL A 529 -18.17 -9.62 -29.76
N ASN A 530 -18.16 -9.96 -31.05
CA ASN A 530 -19.37 -10.13 -31.85
C ASN A 530 -19.78 -11.58 -32.04
N ASN A 531 -19.14 -12.52 -31.36
CA ASN A 531 -19.54 -13.92 -31.36
C ASN A 531 -20.90 -14.08 -30.63
N GLN A 532 -21.92 -14.55 -31.38
CA GLN A 532 -23.27 -14.69 -30.86
C GLN A 532 -23.44 -15.92 -29.95
N GLU A 533 -22.62 -16.95 -30.13
CA GLU A 533 -22.67 -18.17 -29.31
C GLU A 533 -21.96 -17.98 -27.98
N HIS A 534 -20.89 -17.17 -27.97
CA HIS A 534 -20.06 -16.90 -26.80
C HIS A 534 -19.90 -15.39 -26.58
N PRO A 535 -20.97 -14.65 -26.24
CA PRO A 535 -20.89 -13.18 -26.08
C PRO A 535 -20.01 -12.78 -24.92
N ILE A 536 -19.16 -11.77 -25.15
CA ILE A 536 -18.26 -11.19 -24.14
C ILE A 536 -18.31 -9.68 -24.17
N GLN A 537 -18.23 -9.06 -23.01
CA GLN A 537 -18.17 -7.60 -22.83
C GLN A 537 -17.06 -7.21 -21.88
N PHE A 538 -16.46 -6.03 -22.13
CA PHE A 538 -15.37 -5.49 -21.32
C PHE A 538 -15.78 -4.16 -20.70
N VAL A 539 -15.50 -4.00 -19.42
CA VAL A 539 -15.71 -2.76 -18.67
C VAL A 539 -14.37 -2.24 -18.18
N PHE A 540 -14.00 -1.06 -18.67
CA PHE A 540 -12.81 -0.33 -18.26
C PHE A 540 -13.20 0.81 -17.32
N ALA A 541 -12.39 1.06 -16.29
CA ALA A 541 -12.49 2.22 -15.42
C ALA A 541 -11.13 2.63 -14.91
N GLY A 542 -10.92 3.92 -14.70
CA GLY A 542 -9.66 4.41 -14.12
C GLY A 542 -9.35 5.84 -14.46
N LYS A 543 -8.43 6.41 -13.69
CA LYS A 543 -7.94 7.77 -13.82
C LYS A 543 -6.47 7.77 -14.21
N ALA A 544 -6.04 8.70 -15.05
CA ALA A 544 -4.62 9.02 -15.27
C ALA A 544 -4.25 10.22 -14.41
N HIS A 545 -3.03 10.26 -13.88
CA HIS A 545 -2.56 11.44 -13.16
C HIS A 545 -2.65 12.69 -14.07
N PRO A 546 -3.01 13.88 -13.55
CA PRO A 546 -3.14 15.09 -14.38
C PRO A 546 -1.91 15.43 -15.20
N ASN A 547 -0.72 15.06 -14.75
CA ASN A 547 0.55 15.27 -15.46
C ASN A 547 0.96 14.08 -16.35
N ASP A 548 0.21 12.95 -16.34
CA ASP A 548 0.50 11.77 -17.16
C ASP A 548 -0.28 11.83 -18.47
N THR A 549 0.27 12.56 -19.44
CA THR A 549 -0.33 12.71 -20.77
C THR A 549 -0.43 11.39 -21.56
N ALA A 550 0.50 10.46 -21.32
CA ALA A 550 0.48 9.15 -21.96
C ALA A 550 -0.68 8.29 -21.41
N GLY A 551 -0.88 8.27 -20.09
CA GLY A 551 -2.02 7.61 -19.47
C GLY A 551 -3.36 8.20 -19.89
N GLN A 552 -3.47 9.53 -20.02
CA GLN A 552 -4.66 10.21 -20.56
C GLN A 552 -4.91 9.83 -22.02
N GLY A 553 -3.85 9.71 -22.82
CA GLY A 553 -3.93 9.25 -24.21
C GLY A 553 -4.49 7.83 -24.34
N LEU A 554 -4.12 6.92 -23.43
CA LEU A 554 -4.67 5.56 -23.38
C LEU A 554 -6.17 5.56 -23.08
N ILE A 555 -6.63 6.39 -22.12
CA ILE A 555 -8.06 6.56 -21.84
C ILE A 555 -8.81 7.02 -23.09
N LYS A 556 -8.32 8.09 -23.74
CA LYS A 556 -8.90 8.64 -24.96
C LYS A 556 -9.01 7.58 -26.05
N GLN A 557 -7.94 6.83 -26.31
CA GLN A 557 -7.91 5.75 -27.29
C GLN A 557 -8.99 4.68 -27.02
N ILE A 558 -9.13 4.24 -25.78
CA ILE A 558 -10.13 3.22 -25.42
C ILE A 558 -11.55 3.76 -25.63
N VAL A 559 -11.79 5.01 -25.25
CA VAL A 559 -13.10 5.67 -25.44
C VAL A 559 -13.43 5.80 -26.94
N GLU A 560 -12.47 6.19 -27.77
CA GLU A 560 -12.64 6.26 -29.22
C GLU A 560 -12.96 4.88 -29.83
N ILE A 561 -12.24 3.83 -29.42
CA ILE A 561 -12.49 2.45 -29.86
C ILE A 561 -13.89 1.98 -29.43
N SER A 562 -14.29 2.25 -28.19
CA SER A 562 -15.58 1.81 -27.62
C SER A 562 -16.81 2.35 -28.40
N ARG A 563 -16.62 3.47 -29.12
CA ARG A 563 -17.67 4.13 -29.91
C ARG A 563 -17.77 3.61 -31.36
N ARG A 564 -16.82 2.79 -31.81
CA ARG A 564 -16.90 2.20 -33.15
C ARG A 564 -18.06 1.20 -33.22
N PRO A 565 -18.73 1.08 -34.38
CA PRO A 565 -19.92 0.23 -34.54
C PRO A 565 -19.72 -1.22 -34.07
N GLU A 566 -18.55 -1.80 -34.34
CA GLU A 566 -18.19 -3.17 -33.94
C GLU A 566 -17.99 -3.37 -32.46
N PHE A 567 -17.67 -2.31 -31.72
CA PHE A 567 -17.38 -2.36 -30.26
C PHE A 567 -18.46 -1.72 -29.40
N LEU A 568 -19.41 -1.02 -30.01
CA LEU A 568 -20.45 -0.28 -29.29
C LEU A 568 -21.29 -1.21 -28.39
N GLY A 569 -21.29 -0.92 -27.08
CA GLY A 569 -21.94 -1.74 -26.06
C GLY A 569 -21.19 -3.05 -25.72
N LYS A 570 -20.04 -3.31 -26.36
CA LYS A 570 -19.17 -4.46 -26.06
C LYS A 570 -17.95 -4.04 -25.24
N ILE A 571 -17.48 -2.82 -25.46
CA ILE A 571 -16.41 -2.20 -24.68
C ILE A 571 -16.98 -0.92 -24.08
N ILE A 572 -16.91 -0.80 -22.77
CA ILE A 572 -17.50 0.30 -22.00
C ILE A 572 -16.40 0.91 -21.13
N PHE A 573 -16.26 2.24 -21.15
CA PHE A 573 -15.42 2.97 -20.21
C PHE A 573 -16.30 3.71 -19.21
N LEU A 574 -16.03 3.50 -17.91
CA LEU A 574 -16.74 4.17 -16.81
C LEU A 574 -15.85 5.27 -16.22
N GLU A 575 -16.43 6.46 -16.14
CA GLU A 575 -15.79 7.64 -15.59
C GLU A 575 -15.69 7.58 -14.06
N ASN A 576 -14.76 8.36 -13.54
CA ASN A 576 -14.58 8.64 -12.13
C ASN A 576 -14.45 7.38 -11.25
N TYR A 577 -13.41 6.57 -11.53
CA TYR A 577 -13.11 5.38 -10.74
C TYR A 577 -12.75 5.75 -9.30
N ASP A 578 -13.56 5.32 -8.36
CA ASP A 578 -13.42 5.51 -6.91
C ASP A 578 -13.65 4.19 -6.17
N MET A 579 -13.68 4.21 -4.83
CA MET A 579 -13.89 3.02 -4.00
C MET A 579 -15.29 2.42 -4.19
N ASP A 580 -16.31 3.24 -4.44
CA ASP A 580 -17.68 2.78 -4.64
C ASP A 580 -17.82 2.03 -5.96
N LEU A 581 -17.36 2.63 -7.08
CA LEU A 581 -17.31 1.96 -8.38
C LEU A 581 -16.43 0.70 -8.33
N ALA A 582 -15.32 0.75 -7.60
CA ALA A 582 -14.44 -0.41 -7.43
C ALA A 582 -15.17 -1.58 -6.76
N ARG A 583 -15.91 -1.35 -5.66
CA ARG A 583 -16.69 -2.39 -4.96
C ARG A 583 -17.70 -3.08 -5.89
N HIS A 584 -18.39 -2.31 -6.73
CA HIS A 584 -19.35 -2.85 -7.70
C HIS A 584 -18.66 -3.67 -8.80
N LEU A 585 -17.55 -3.18 -9.36
CA LEU A 585 -16.82 -3.87 -10.41
C LEU A 585 -16.21 -5.19 -9.93
N ILE A 586 -15.43 -5.16 -8.83
CA ILE A 586 -14.75 -6.36 -8.31
C ILE A 586 -15.70 -7.44 -7.82
N SER A 587 -16.94 -7.10 -7.52
CA SER A 587 -17.95 -8.07 -7.10
C SER A 587 -18.86 -8.54 -8.22
N GLY A 588 -19.07 -7.72 -9.26
CA GLY A 588 -20.09 -7.96 -10.28
C GLY A 588 -19.57 -8.52 -11.60
N VAL A 589 -18.30 -8.33 -11.98
CA VAL A 589 -17.73 -8.93 -13.19
C VAL A 589 -17.44 -10.43 -12.99
N ASP A 590 -17.30 -11.18 -14.08
CA ASP A 590 -16.95 -12.61 -14.00
C ASP A 590 -15.43 -12.82 -13.95
N ILE A 591 -14.68 -11.95 -14.63
CA ILE A 591 -13.23 -11.97 -14.71
C ILE A 591 -12.68 -10.60 -14.36
N TRP A 592 -11.60 -10.60 -13.59
CA TRP A 592 -10.77 -9.42 -13.33
C TRP A 592 -9.45 -9.52 -14.09
N MET A 593 -9.22 -8.61 -15.03
CA MET A 593 -8.06 -8.62 -15.90
C MET A 593 -6.99 -7.63 -15.42
N ASN A 594 -5.72 -8.10 -15.38
CA ASN A 594 -4.54 -7.28 -15.08
C ASN A 594 -3.40 -7.59 -16.05
N THR A 595 -2.88 -6.56 -16.71
CA THR A 595 -1.88 -6.70 -17.77
C THR A 595 -0.61 -5.88 -17.53
N PRO A 596 -0.04 -5.80 -16.31
CA PRO A 596 1.15 -4.99 -16.08
C PRO A 596 2.35 -5.50 -16.89
N THR A 597 3.30 -4.61 -17.20
CA THR A 597 4.65 -5.04 -17.61
C THR A 597 5.26 -5.81 -16.47
N ARG A 598 5.74 -7.02 -16.74
CA ARG A 598 6.29 -7.91 -15.70
C ARG A 598 7.45 -7.23 -14.97
N LEU A 599 7.51 -7.38 -13.66
CA LEU A 599 8.39 -6.74 -12.67
C LEU A 599 8.04 -5.28 -12.36
N ALA A 600 7.08 -4.67 -13.04
CA ALA A 600 6.67 -3.30 -12.78
C ALA A 600 5.47 -3.18 -11.82
N GLU A 601 4.79 -4.28 -11.48
CA GLU A 601 3.75 -4.32 -10.46
C GLU A 601 4.33 -4.87 -9.15
N ALA A 602 4.49 -4.02 -8.15
CA ALA A 602 5.08 -4.43 -6.87
C ALA A 602 4.24 -5.50 -6.15
N SER A 603 2.94 -5.34 -6.12
CA SER A 603 1.99 -6.32 -5.61
C SER A 603 0.68 -6.29 -6.40
N GLY A 604 -0.06 -5.19 -6.38
CA GLY A 604 -1.46 -5.10 -6.76
C GLY A 604 -2.36 -5.71 -5.67
N THR A 605 -3.60 -5.22 -5.57
CA THR A 605 -4.59 -5.74 -4.60
C THR A 605 -5.98 -5.87 -5.22
N SER A 606 -6.22 -5.30 -6.40
CA SER A 606 -7.55 -5.30 -7.02
C SER A 606 -8.03 -6.73 -7.36
N GLY A 607 -7.12 -7.59 -7.83
CA GLY A 607 -7.42 -8.99 -8.09
C GLY A 607 -7.70 -9.80 -6.82
N GLU A 608 -7.05 -9.46 -5.70
CA GLU A 608 -7.32 -10.05 -4.39
C GLU A 608 -8.74 -9.70 -3.91
N LYS A 609 -9.16 -8.44 -4.07
CA LYS A 609 -10.55 -8.01 -3.77
C LYS A 609 -11.58 -8.73 -4.62
N ALA A 610 -11.29 -8.89 -5.91
CA ALA A 610 -12.16 -9.57 -6.86
C ALA A 610 -12.36 -11.05 -6.46
N LEU A 611 -11.28 -11.73 -6.10
CA LEU A 611 -11.35 -13.13 -5.72
C LEU A 611 -12.14 -13.38 -4.42
N MET A 612 -12.18 -12.43 -3.46
CA MET A 612 -13.01 -12.50 -2.26
C MET A 612 -14.51 -12.56 -2.59
N ASN A 613 -14.90 -12.18 -3.80
CA ASN A 613 -16.27 -12.16 -4.32
C ASN A 613 -16.50 -13.22 -5.41
N GLY A 614 -15.62 -14.22 -5.52
CA GLY A 614 -15.76 -15.30 -6.49
C GLY A 614 -15.54 -14.86 -7.95
N VAL A 615 -14.86 -13.73 -8.18
CA VAL A 615 -14.42 -13.27 -9.50
C VAL A 615 -13.07 -13.91 -9.82
N LEU A 616 -12.91 -14.46 -11.02
CA LEU A 616 -11.69 -15.15 -11.41
C LEU A 616 -10.64 -14.17 -11.97
N ASN A 617 -9.39 -14.37 -11.59
CA ASN A 617 -8.29 -13.54 -12.05
C ASN A 617 -7.73 -14.01 -13.40
N PHE A 618 -7.50 -13.05 -14.30
CA PHE A 618 -6.82 -13.20 -15.56
C PHE A 618 -5.70 -12.17 -15.64
N SER A 619 -4.48 -12.57 -15.30
CA SER A 619 -3.40 -11.63 -15.05
C SER A 619 -2.03 -12.14 -15.49
N VAL A 620 -1.15 -11.21 -15.82
CA VAL A 620 0.29 -11.47 -15.93
C VAL A 620 0.80 -11.99 -14.59
N LEU A 621 1.76 -12.92 -14.61
CA LEU A 621 2.43 -13.44 -13.42
C LEU A 621 3.41 -12.40 -12.85
N ASP A 622 2.86 -11.38 -12.20
CA ASP A 622 3.58 -10.31 -11.55
C ASP A 622 2.93 -9.99 -10.18
N GLY A 623 3.65 -9.28 -9.32
CA GLY A 623 3.19 -8.93 -7.99
C GLY A 623 2.64 -10.13 -7.21
N TRP A 624 1.46 -9.98 -6.60
CA TRP A 624 0.81 -11.02 -5.80
C TRP A 624 0.42 -12.26 -6.63
N TRP A 625 0.05 -12.08 -7.93
CA TRP A 625 -0.38 -13.20 -8.78
C TRP A 625 0.74 -14.18 -9.10
N TYR A 626 2.01 -13.74 -9.05
CA TYR A 626 3.18 -14.63 -9.19
C TYR A 626 3.18 -15.75 -8.14
N GLU A 627 2.74 -15.47 -6.94
CA GLU A 627 2.65 -16.43 -5.84
C GLU A 627 1.24 -16.95 -5.59
N GLY A 628 0.20 -16.19 -6.01
CA GLY A 628 -1.21 -16.55 -5.84
C GLY A 628 -1.75 -17.53 -6.88
N TYR A 629 -1.22 -17.51 -8.10
CA TYR A 629 -1.75 -18.32 -9.20
C TYR A 629 -1.79 -19.81 -8.87
N ARG A 630 -2.95 -20.43 -9.13
CA ARG A 630 -3.17 -21.89 -9.08
C ARG A 630 -3.88 -22.33 -10.34
N LYS A 631 -3.49 -23.50 -10.85
CA LYS A 631 -4.18 -24.14 -11.97
C LYS A 631 -5.66 -24.40 -11.61
N GLU A 632 -6.55 -24.20 -12.56
CA GLU A 632 -8.01 -24.33 -12.35
C GLU A 632 -8.60 -23.38 -11.27
N ALA A 633 -7.95 -22.22 -11.06
CA ALA A 633 -8.43 -21.19 -10.13
C ALA A 633 -8.29 -19.77 -10.73
N GLY A 634 -8.01 -19.65 -12.01
CA GLY A 634 -7.79 -18.44 -12.76
C GLY A 634 -6.79 -18.67 -13.90
N TRP A 635 -6.36 -17.61 -14.58
CA TRP A 635 -5.47 -17.71 -15.74
C TRP A 635 -4.24 -16.82 -15.59
N ALA A 636 -3.12 -17.35 -16.08
CA ALA A 636 -1.86 -16.62 -16.22
C ALA A 636 -1.67 -16.18 -17.67
N ILE A 637 -1.39 -14.91 -17.87
CA ILE A 637 -0.93 -14.36 -19.14
C ILE A 637 0.57 -14.54 -19.17
N THR A 638 1.07 -15.31 -20.13
CA THR A 638 2.46 -15.75 -20.26
C THR A 638 2.96 -16.65 -19.11
N ASP A 639 4.17 -17.14 -19.27
CA ASP A 639 4.92 -17.87 -18.25
C ASP A 639 5.66 -16.88 -17.30
N LYS A 640 6.59 -17.40 -16.51
CA LYS A 640 7.43 -16.60 -15.60
C LYS A 640 8.63 -15.95 -16.29
N ALA A 641 8.73 -15.99 -17.62
CA ALA A 641 9.83 -15.38 -18.35
C ALA A 641 9.64 -13.85 -18.49
N THR A 642 10.76 -13.15 -18.53
CA THR A 642 10.83 -11.72 -18.78
C THR A 642 11.74 -11.50 -19.98
N TYR A 643 11.24 -10.75 -20.98
CA TYR A 643 11.98 -10.47 -22.20
C TYR A 643 12.52 -9.03 -22.15
N GLN A 644 13.74 -8.83 -22.67
CA GLN A 644 14.34 -7.49 -22.72
C GLN A 644 13.68 -6.60 -23.79
N ASP A 645 13.17 -7.22 -24.88
CA ASP A 645 12.41 -6.54 -25.91
C ASP A 645 10.95 -6.37 -25.44
N GLU A 646 10.60 -5.17 -25.03
CA GLU A 646 9.26 -4.83 -24.55
C GLU A 646 8.19 -4.99 -25.65
N GLN A 647 8.53 -4.69 -26.90
CA GLN A 647 7.59 -4.83 -28.00
C GLN A 647 7.25 -6.30 -28.26
N TYR A 648 8.26 -7.17 -28.22
CA TYR A 648 8.06 -8.61 -28.34
C TYR A 648 7.25 -9.16 -27.16
N GLN A 649 7.54 -8.71 -25.92
CA GLN A 649 6.76 -9.10 -24.74
C GLN A 649 5.30 -8.68 -24.89
N ASN A 650 5.04 -7.45 -25.35
CA ASN A 650 3.67 -6.95 -25.54
C ASN A 650 2.91 -7.75 -26.59
N GLN A 651 3.56 -8.10 -27.70
CA GLN A 651 2.97 -8.94 -28.74
C GLN A 651 2.64 -10.35 -28.21
N LEU A 652 3.57 -10.97 -27.50
CA LEU A 652 3.37 -12.31 -26.92
C LEU A 652 2.24 -12.32 -25.91
N ASP A 653 2.18 -11.32 -25.03
CA ASP A 653 1.14 -11.20 -24.02
C ASP A 653 -0.25 -10.96 -24.68
N ALA A 654 -0.33 -10.13 -25.70
CA ALA A 654 -1.57 -9.87 -26.45
C ALA A 654 -2.08 -11.14 -27.15
N GLU A 655 -1.20 -11.87 -27.84
CA GLU A 655 -1.55 -13.15 -28.48
C GLU A 655 -2.02 -14.18 -27.45
N THR A 656 -1.39 -14.23 -26.28
CA THR A 656 -1.78 -15.12 -25.18
C THR A 656 -3.17 -14.76 -24.64
N ILE A 657 -3.48 -13.45 -24.51
CA ILE A 657 -4.81 -12.97 -24.08
C ILE A 657 -5.87 -13.48 -25.06
N TYR A 658 -5.70 -13.25 -26.36
CA TYR A 658 -6.67 -13.69 -27.36
C TYR A 658 -6.82 -15.21 -27.40
N PHE A 659 -5.69 -15.94 -27.37
CA PHE A 659 -5.71 -17.39 -27.38
C PHE A 659 -6.49 -17.97 -26.19
N LEU A 660 -6.23 -17.45 -24.97
CA LEU A 660 -6.92 -17.92 -23.77
C LEU A 660 -8.41 -17.56 -23.80
N LEU A 661 -8.77 -16.38 -24.30
CA LEU A 661 -10.18 -15.99 -24.47
C LEU A 661 -10.90 -16.95 -25.41
N GLU A 662 -10.35 -17.21 -26.61
CA GLU A 662 -10.99 -18.00 -27.67
C GLU A 662 -11.06 -19.50 -27.33
N HIS A 663 -9.98 -20.07 -26.77
CA HIS A 663 -9.81 -21.52 -26.65
C HIS A 663 -9.98 -22.07 -25.25
N ASN A 664 -10.05 -21.23 -24.23
CA ASN A 664 -10.15 -21.69 -22.84
C ASN A 664 -11.28 -21.00 -22.08
N ILE A 665 -11.26 -19.69 -21.96
CA ILE A 665 -12.14 -18.92 -21.08
C ILE A 665 -13.60 -18.96 -21.58
N LEU A 666 -13.83 -18.57 -22.84
CA LEU A 666 -15.17 -18.54 -23.40
C LEU A 666 -15.81 -19.93 -23.48
N PRO A 667 -15.14 -20.98 -24.00
CA PRO A 667 -15.69 -22.34 -23.96
C PRO A 667 -16.06 -22.78 -22.56
N LEU A 668 -15.20 -22.52 -21.55
CA LEU A 668 -15.43 -22.94 -20.17
C LEU A 668 -16.66 -22.24 -19.54
N TYR A 669 -16.83 -20.95 -19.81
CA TYR A 669 -17.95 -20.16 -19.28
C TYR A 669 -19.30 -20.58 -19.86
N TYR A 670 -19.32 -20.95 -21.15
CA TYR A 670 -20.54 -21.33 -21.85
C TYR A 670 -20.81 -22.83 -21.87
N GLU A 671 -19.89 -23.65 -21.35
CA GLU A 671 -20.11 -25.10 -21.25
C GLU A 671 -21.37 -25.41 -20.42
N ARG A 672 -22.30 -26.18 -20.99
CA ARG A 672 -23.47 -26.73 -20.29
C ARG A 672 -23.50 -28.23 -20.57
N LYS A 673 -23.44 -29.03 -19.50
CA LYS A 673 -23.53 -30.51 -19.57
C LYS A 673 -24.95 -30.93 -19.21
N GLU A 674 -25.12 -31.36 -17.99
CA GLU A 674 -26.43 -31.82 -17.48
C GLU A 674 -27.14 -30.71 -16.67
N LYS A 675 -26.44 -29.65 -16.31
CA LYS A 675 -26.92 -28.55 -15.46
C LYS A 675 -27.12 -27.26 -16.25
N ASP A 676 -27.97 -26.39 -15.75
CA ASP A 676 -28.21 -25.07 -16.31
C ASP A 676 -27.15 -24.02 -15.86
N TYR A 677 -26.02 -24.51 -15.40
CA TYR A 677 -24.88 -23.67 -15.01
C TYR A 677 -23.54 -24.32 -15.41
N PRO A 678 -22.45 -23.56 -15.56
CA PRO A 678 -21.15 -24.10 -15.98
C PRO A 678 -20.43 -24.74 -14.77
N GLU A 679 -20.59 -26.06 -14.58
CA GLU A 679 -20.02 -26.78 -13.43
C GLU A 679 -18.50 -26.57 -13.30
N THR A 680 -17.77 -26.61 -14.41
CA THR A 680 -16.31 -26.42 -14.42
C THR A 680 -15.92 -24.99 -14.02
N TRP A 681 -16.69 -23.99 -14.44
CA TRP A 681 -16.49 -22.60 -14.03
C TRP A 681 -16.69 -22.41 -12.53
N VAL A 682 -17.75 -22.99 -11.97
CA VAL A 682 -18.02 -22.93 -10.52
C VAL A 682 -16.91 -23.63 -9.74
N LYS A 683 -16.37 -24.74 -10.25
CA LYS A 683 -15.19 -25.39 -9.67
C LYS A 683 -13.98 -24.45 -9.60
N TYR A 684 -13.73 -23.67 -10.67
CA TYR A 684 -12.66 -22.65 -10.66
C TYR A 684 -12.90 -21.59 -9.58
N ILE A 685 -14.15 -21.13 -9.39
CA ILE A 685 -14.50 -20.19 -8.32
C ILE A 685 -14.20 -20.81 -6.95
N LYS A 686 -14.64 -22.03 -6.68
CA LYS A 686 -14.38 -22.72 -5.41
C LYS A 686 -12.88 -22.90 -5.16
N ASN A 687 -12.12 -23.28 -6.19
CA ASN A 687 -10.68 -23.42 -6.09
C ASN A 687 -10.00 -22.08 -5.79
N SER A 688 -10.42 -21.01 -6.46
CA SER A 688 -9.91 -19.65 -6.23
C SER A 688 -10.15 -19.21 -4.78
N VAL A 689 -11.37 -19.37 -4.29
CA VAL A 689 -11.74 -19.02 -2.91
C VAL A 689 -11.01 -19.89 -1.89
N ALA A 690 -10.99 -21.23 -2.06
CA ALA A 690 -10.40 -22.12 -1.07
C ALA A 690 -8.87 -22.06 -1.00
N GLN A 691 -8.20 -21.96 -2.17
CA GLN A 691 -6.76 -22.17 -2.25
C GLN A 691 -5.96 -20.87 -2.29
N ILE A 692 -6.61 -19.75 -2.64
CA ILE A 692 -5.93 -18.47 -2.85
C ILE A 692 -6.34 -17.43 -1.80
N ALA A 693 -7.64 -17.21 -1.59
CA ALA A 693 -8.17 -16.14 -0.75
C ALA A 693 -7.54 -16.05 0.64
N PRO A 694 -7.38 -17.13 1.42
CA PRO A 694 -6.85 -17.04 2.79
C PRO A 694 -5.44 -16.46 2.88
N ARG A 695 -4.67 -16.55 1.80
CA ARG A 695 -3.29 -16.04 1.74
C ARG A 695 -3.20 -14.54 1.49
N PHE A 696 -4.30 -13.90 1.09
CA PHE A 696 -4.34 -12.49 0.67
C PHE A 696 -5.36 -11.68 1.46
N THR A 697 -5.65 -12.09 2.69
CA THR A 697 -6.42 -11.29 3.66
C THR A 697 -5.50 -10.30 4.37
N MET A 698 -6.05 -9.15 4.76
CA MET A 698 -5.31 -8.17 5.55
C MET A 698 -4.95 -8.70 6.94
N LYS A 699 -5.78 -9.58 7.52
CA LYS A 699 -5.48 -10.29 8.77
C LYS A 699 -4.16 -11.05 8.69
N ARG A 700 -3.97 -11.86 7.66
CA ARG A 700 -2.70 -12.57 7.41
C ARG A 700 -1.55 -11.58 7.21
N GLN A 701 -1.76 -10.49 6.45
CA GLN A 701 -0.73 -9.47 6.22
C GLN A 701 -0.29 -8.80 7.54
N LEU A 702 -1.25 -8.44 8.40
CA LEU A 702 -0.96 -7.84 9.70
C LEU A 702 -0.15 -8.80 10.59
N ASP A 703 -0.55 -10.06 10.65
CA ASP A 703 0.18 -11.09 11.42
C ASP A 703 1.60 -11.30 10.88
N ASP A 704 1.78 -11.35 9.55
CA ASP A 704 3.11 -11.46 8.93
C ASP A 704 4.03 -10.28 9.28
N TYR A 705 3.49 -9.05 9.42
CA TYR A 705 4.27 -7.91 9.89
C TYR A 705 4.69 -8.06 11.35
N TYR A 706 3.80 -8.55 12.22
CA TYR A 706 4.14 -8.82 13.61
C TYR A 706 5.21 -9.91 13.72
N ASP A 707 4.99 -11.05 13.11
CA ASP A 707 5.90 -12.20 13.19
C ASP A 707 7.24 -11.97 12.48
N GLY A 708 7.19 -11.33 11.32
CA GLY A 708 8.38 -11.09 10.50
C GLY A 708 9.25 -9.93 10.99
N PHE A 709 8.62 -8.87 11.51
CA PHE A 709 9.29 -7.58 11.71
C PHE A 709 9.03 -6.94 13.08
N TYR A 710 7.79 -6.62 13.45
CA TYR A 710 7.52 -5.78 14.62
C TYR A 710 8.02 -6.39 15.93
N ASN A 711 7.77 -7.68 16.17
CA ASN A 711 8.22 -8.37 17.38
C ASN A 711 9.74 -8.29 17.52
N LYS A 712 10.48 -8.54 16.42
CA LYS A 712 11.95 -8.51 16.42
C LYS A 712 12.52 -7.10 16.60
N LEU A 713 11.90 -6.10 15.98
CA LEU A 713 12.30 -4.71 16.12
C LEU A 713 12.08 -4.23 17.54
N SER A 714 10.91 -4.47 18.12
CA SER A 714 10.60 -4.11 19.49
C SER A 714 11.54 -4.78 20.50
N GLU A 715 11.76 -6.10 20.35
CA GLU A 715 12.69 -6.84 21.21
C GLU A 715 14.09 -6.23 21.15
N HIS A 716 14.61 -5.97 19.95
CA HIS A 716 15.96 -5.40 19.77
C HIS A 716 16.03 -3.97 20.32
N PHE A 717 15.02 -3.15 20.07
CA PHE A 717 14.93 -1.80 20.61
C PHE A 717 14.99 -1.80 22.14
N HIS A 718 14.17 -2.62 22.80
CA HIS A 718 14.19 -2.72 24.27
C HIS A 718 15.53 -3.20 24.83
N VAL A 719 16.21 -4.11 24.11
CA VAL A 719 17.57 -4.54 24.48
C VAL A 719 18.56 -3.37 24.43
N LEU A 720 18.48 -2.51 23.41
CA LEU A 720 19.39 -1.37 23.25
C LEU A 720 19.04 -0.20 24.18
N ALA A 721 17.74 0.02 24.45
CA ALA A 721 17.25 1.12 25.27
C ALA A 721 17.41 0.90 26.77
N ALA A 722 17.58 -0.35 27.21
CA ALA A 722 17.73 -0.68 28.62
C ALA A 722 18.95 0.00 29.28
N ASP A 723 18.88 0.20 30.60
CA ASP A 723 19.98 0.70 31.42
C ASP A 723 20.54 2.05 30.91
N ASN A 724 19.65 3.01 30.62
CA ASN A 724 20.02 4.33 30.09
C ASN A 724 20.85 4.24 28.83
N TYR A 725 20.37 3.41 27.87
CA TYR A 725 20.96 3.19 26.54
C TYR A 725 22.37 2.55 26.56
N ALA A 726 22.72 1.80 27.61
CA ALA A 726 24.07 1.26 27.79
C ALA A 726 24.55 0.40 26.61
N LYS A 727 23.67 -0.46 26.07
CA LYS A 727 24.03 -1.32 24.94
C LYS A 727 24.08 -0.54 23.62
N ALA A 728 23.22 0.44 23.40
CA ALA A 728 23.29 1.33 22.23
C ALA A 728 24.63 2.10 22.21
N LYS A 729 25.04 2.65 23.37
CA LYS A 729 26.34 3.34 23.55
C LYS A 729 27.51 2.40 23.27
N THR A 730 27.45 1.15 23.76
CA THR A 730 28.48 0.12 23.52
C THR A 730 28.56 -0.22 22.04
N LEU A 731 27.43 -0.45 21.37
CA LEU A 731 27.37 -0.80 19.95
C LEU A 731 27.89 0.33 19.07
N ALA A 732 27.48 1.57 19.33
CA ALA A 732 27.98 2.74 18.60
C ALA A 732 29.48 2.92 18.77
N GLY A 733 30.01 2.78 19.99
CA GLY A 733 31.47 2.83 20.26
C GLY A 733 32.24 1.72 19.56
N TRP A 734 31.68 0.48 19.51
CA TRP A 734 32.26 -0.62 18.77
C TRP A 734 32.28 -0.35 17.25
N LYS A 735 31.17 0.15 16.67
CA LYS A 735 31.12 0.52 15.25
C LYS A 735 32.16 1.59 14.91
N ALA A 736 32.34 2.60 15.75
CA ALA A 736 33.37 3.64 15.57
C ALA A 736 34.80 3.05 15.64
N ALA A 737 35.05 2.11 16.54
CA ALA A 737 36.33 1.41 16.64
C ALA A 737 36.64 0.57 15.39
N VAL A 738 35.66 -0.16 14.87
CA VAL A 738 35.78 -0.95 13.63
C VAL A 738 36.02 -0.02 12.44
N ASP A 739 35.23 1.05 12.28
CA ASP A 739 35.41 2.03 11.20
C ASP A 739 36.84 2.56 11.13
N SER A 740 37.40 2.96 12.26
CA SER A 740 38.76 3.51 12.36
C SER A 740 39.89 2.50 12.06
N ARG A 741 39.65 1.18 12.23
CA ARG A 741 40.66 0.14 12.17
C ARG A 741 40.44 -0.89 11.06
N TRP A 742 39.28 -0.90 10.39
CA TRP A 742 38.94 -1.89 9.38
C TRP A 742 40.01 -2.11 8.32
N ASN A 743 40.57 -1.03 7.80
CA ASN A 743 41.60 -1.09 6.78
C ASN A 743 42.95 -1.57 7.29
N ALA A 744 43.20 -1.53 8.60
CA ALA A 744 44.42 -2.03 9.21
C ALA A 744 44.39 -3.54 9.49
N VAL A 745 43.26 -4.19 9.45
CA VAL A 745 43.14 -5.65 9.62
C VAL A 745 43.96 -6.38 8.55
N GLU A 746 44.77 -7.34 8.94
CA GLU A 746 45.63 -8.09 8.03
C GLU A 746 45.26 -9.58 7.97
N ILE A 747 45.24 -10.12 6.74
CA ILE A 747 45.08 -11.55 6.52
C ILE A 747 46.50 -12.14 6.49
N VAL A 748 46.82 -12.88 7.55
CA VAL A 748 48.19 -13.42 7.77
C VAL A 748 48.44 -14.69 6.95
N SER A 749 47.47 -15.58 6.91
CA SER A 749 47.55 -16.81 6.11
C SER A 749 46.16 -17.35 5.75
N VAL A 750 46.11 -17.99 4.60
CA VAL A 750 44.91 -18.67 4.09
C VAL A 750 45.28 -20.09 3.68
N ASN A 751 44.64 -21.08 4.29
CA ASN A 751 44.67 -22.45 3.85
C ASN A 751 43.25 -22.87 3.43
N ALA A 752 43.02 -22.90 2.14
CA ALA A 752 41.71 -23.22 1.56
C ALA A 752 41.47 -24.75 1.47
N GLY A 753 42.20 -25.55 2.18
CA GLY A 753 42.22 -27.00 1.99
C GLY A 753 42.79 -27.37 0.62
N LYS A 754 42.11 -28.19 -0.16
CA LYS A 754 42.46 -28.44 -1.56
C LYS A 754 41.60 -27.68 -2.56
N GLY A 755 40.87 -26.64 -2.11
CA GLY A 755 39.79 -26.06 -2.86
C GLY A 755 40.14 -25.07 -3.97
N LEU A 756 41.30 -24.36 -3.81
CA LEU A 756 41.69 -23.33 -4.78
C LEU A 756 42.55 -23.98 -5.85
N ASP A 757 42.38 -24.32 -6.96
CA ASP A 757 43.20 -24.91 -8.05
C ASP A 757 43.30 -26.43 -8.05
N ALA A 758 42.51 -27.17 -7.28
CA ALA A 758 42.55 -28.62 -7.25
C ALA A 758 41.20 -29.28 -7.44
N THR A 759 41.15 -30.45 -8.05
CA THR A 759 39.94 -31.27 -8.09
C THR A 759 39.65 -31.82 -6.69
N VAL A 760 38.51 -31.48 -6.15
CA VAL A 760 37.97 -32.03 -4.89
C VAL A 760 36.99 -33.16 -5.16
N GLU A 761 36.93 -34.16 -4.28
CA GLU A 761 36.03 -35.30 -4.41
C GLU A 761 34.68 -34.97 -3.75
N ALA A 762 33.59 -35.16 -4.48
CA ALA A 762 32.25 -35.00 -3.94
C ALA A 762 32.03 -35.93 -2.73
N GLY A 763 31.40 -35.37 -1.68
CA GLY A 763 31.14 -36.10 -0.44
C GLY A 763 32.30 -36.14 0.57
N LYS A 764 33.50 -35.67 0.21
CA LYS A 764 34.64 -35.56 1.12
C LYS A 764 34.68 -34.24 1.87
N GLU A 765 35.15 -34.26 3.09
CA GLU A 765 35.30 -33.04 3.92
C GLU A 765 36.70 -32.45 3.70
N TYR A 766 36.79 -31.14 3.59
CA TYR A 766 38.01 -30.37 3.48
C TYR A 766 38.00 -29.26 4.53
N GLU A 767 39.01 -29.26 5.40
CA GLU A 767 39.19 -28.23 6.41
C GLU A 767 39.86 -27.00 5.79
N MET A 768 39.29 -25.86 6.02
CA MET A 768 39.81 -24.54 5.66
C MET A 768 40.23 -23.81 6.94
N THR A 769 41.39 -23.12 6.87
CA THR A 769 41.93 -22.36 8.01
C THR A 769 42.39 -21.00 7.55
N VAL A 770 41.98 -19.96 8.23
CA VAL A 770 42.40 -18.56 7.98
C VAL A 770 42.93 -17.97 9.29
N VAL A 771 44.05 -17.27 9.22
CA VAL A 771 44.62 -16.51 10.34
C VAL A 771 44.54 -15.03 10.02
N ILE A 772 43.94 -14.27 10.92
CA ILE A 772 43.73 -12.82 10.79
C ILE A 772 44.38 -12.10 11.96
N ASP A 773 45.12 -11.02 11.68
CA ASP A 773 45.53 -10.05 12.71
C ASP A 773 44.48 -8.92 12.77
N GLU A 774 43.67 -8.90 13.82
CA GLU A 774 42.57 -7.99 14.01
C GLU A 774 42.98 -6.57 14.48
N LYS A 775 44.29 -6.37 14.73
CA LYS A 775 44.82 -5.06 15.18
C LYS A 775 44.11 -4.45 16.40
N GLY A 776 43.66 -5.30 17.33
CA GLY A 776 43.05 -4.92 18.58
C GLY A 776 41.55 -4.64 18.50
N LEU A 777 40.84 -5.20 17.53
CA LEU A 777 39.36 -5.14 17.43
C LEU A 777 38.65 -6.19 18.31
N ASP A 778 39.36 -7.14 18.87
CA ASP A 778 38.92 -8.13 19.85
C ASP A 778 37.71 -8.98 19.44
N ASN A 779 37.93 -9.85 18.46
CA ASN A 779 36.91 -10.75 17.90
C ASN A 779 35.73 -10.05 17.20
N ALA A 780 36.04 -8.95 16.49
CA ALA A 780 35.10 -8.15 15.74
C ALA A 780 34.89 -8.61 14.29
N ILE A 781 35.61 -9.66 13.86
CA ILE A 781 35.59 -10.10 12.45
C ILE A 781 34.88 -11.45 12.32
N GLY A 782 33.83 -11.45 11.49
CA GLY A 782 33.26 -12.66 10.92
C GLY A 782 33.90 -13.00 9.60
N LEU A 783 34.01 -14.29 9.31
CA LEU A 783 34.62 -14.82 8.09
C LEU A 783 33.73 -15.90 7.50
N GLU A 784 33.62 -15.93 6.18
CA GLU A 784 32.94 -16.99 5.44
C GLU A 784 33.64 -17.32 4.12
N SER A 785 33.47 -18.54 3.68
CA SER A 785 33.78 -18.98 2.32
C SER A 785 32.54 -18.92 1.47
N VAL A 786 32.62 -18.24 0.34
CA VAL A 786 31.51 -18.11 -0.62
C VAL A 786 31.87 -18.94 -1.84
N ILE A 787 31.00 -19.88 -2.17
CA ILE A 787 31.12 -20.75 -3.34
C ILE A 787 30.03 -20.35 -4.32
N ILE A 788 30.43 -20.03 -5.55
CA ILE A 788 29.53 -19.63 -6.62
C ILE A 788 29.61 -20.61 -7.80
N ARG A 789 28.52 -20.66 -8.55
CA ARG A 789 28.40 -21.37 -9.81
C ARG A 789 27.97 -20.38 -10.90
N HIS A 790 28.57 -20.50 -12.07
CA HIS A 790 28.17 -19.72 -13.23
C HIS A 790 26.99 -20.41 -13.93
N GLU A 791 25.81 -19.82 -13.89
CA GLU A 791 24.56 -20.31 -14.49
C GLU A 791 23.90 -19.19 -15.31
N GLU A 792 23.46 -19.51 -16.52
CA GLU A 792 22.68 -18.58 -17.37
C GLU A 792 23.33 -17.20 -17.58
N ASN A 793 24.66 -17.15 -17.67
CA ASN A 793 25.51 -15.94 -17.77
C ASN A 793 25.60 -15.09 -16.49
N GLU A 794 25.21 -15.60 -15.35
CA GLU A 794 25.33 -14.93 -14.04
C GLU A 794 26.08 -15.84 -13.05
N ASP A 795 26.83 -15.20 -12.15
CA ASP A 795 27.44 -15.89 -11.00
C ASP A 795 26.40 -15.92 -9.87
N ARG A 796 25.99 -17.14 -9.48
CA ARG A 796 25.01 -17.36 -8.38
C ARG A 796 25.66 -18.04 -7.21
N ILE A 797 25.25 -17.67 -6.01
CA ILE A 797 25.72 -18.33 -4.78
C ILE A 797 25.23 -19.77 -4.78
N HIS A 798 26.18 -20.68 -4.67
CA HIS A 798 25.93 -22.11 -4.44
C HIS A 798 25.89 -22.44 -2.95
N GLU A 799 26.86 -21.94 -2.20
CA GLU A 799 26.99 -22.20 -0.76
C GLU A 799 27.76 -21.06 -0.07
N VAL A 800 27.38 -20.75 1.18
CA VAL A 800 28.10 -19.83 2.08
C VAL A 800 28.44 -20.59 3.36
N ILE A 801 29.72 -20.71 3.67
CA ILE A 801 30.25 -21.54 4.77
C ILE A 801 30.87 -20.61 5.82
N PRO A 802 30.23 -20.40 6.99
CA PRO A 802 30.81 -19.57 8.04
C PRO A 802 32.02 -20.28 8.71
N PHE A 803 32.99 -19.47 9.11
CA PHE A 803 34.11 -19.90 9.92
C PHE A 803 33.84 -19.73 11.41
N SER A 804 34.42 -20.61 12.22
CA SER A 804 34.39 -20.53 13.66
C SER A 804 35.79 -20.23 14.22
N LEU A 805 35.86 -19.37 15.24
CA LEU A 805 37.10 -19.09 15.95
C LEU A 805 37.57 -20.33 16.68
N THR A 806 38.81 -20.74 16.46
CA THR A 806 39.44 -21.94 17.10
C THR A 806 40.54 -21.59 18.07
N SER A 807 41.31 -20.53 17.82
CA SER A 807 42.31 -20.05 18.75
C SER A 807 42.60 -18.57 18.61
N LYS A 808 43.07 -17.95 19.70
CA LYS A 808 43.49 -16.56 19.81
C LYS A 808 44.89 -16.51 20.40
N ASP A 809 45.82 -15.79 19.77
CA ASP A 809 47.15 -15.49 20.29
C ASP A 809 47.45 -14.01 20.07
N GLY A 810 47.24 -13.23 21.12
CA GLY A 810 47.29 -11.77 21.05
C GLY A 810 46.21 -11.22 20.10
N ASN A 811 46.63 -10.54 19.02
CA ASN A 811 45.76 -10.03 17.97
C ASN A 811 45.56 -11.03 16.81
N LEU A 812 46.19 -12.21 16.86
CA LEU A 812 46.07 -13.25 15.85
C LEU A 812 44.88 -14.15 16.19
N TYR A 813 43.93 -14.21 15.29
CA TYR A 813 42.73 -15.05 15.37
C TYR A 813 42.80 -16.13 14.30
N THR A 814 42.71 -17.38 14.73
CA THR A 814 42.64 -18.54 13.84
C THR A 814 41.21 -19.01 13.71
N LEU A 815 40.66 -18.91 12.51
CA LEU A 815 39.31 -19.32 12.17
C LEU A 815 39.36 -20.57 11.28
N LYS A 816 38.43 -21.50 11.51
CA LYS A 816 38.30 -22.73 10.72
C LYS A 816 36.87 -22.96 10.25
N ALA A 817 36.77 -23.61 9.08
CA ALA A 817 35.52 -24.13 8.54
C ALA A 817 35.76 -25.46 7.83
N ILE A 818 34.71 -26.25 7.68
CA ILE A 818 34.70 -27.49 6.93
C ILE A 818 33.76 -27.34 5.77
N THR A 819 34.22 -27.62 4.55
CA THR A 819 33.38 -27.68 3.36
C THR A 819 33.22 -29.13 2.88
N ARG A 820 32.03 -29.42 2.34
CA ARG A 820 31.70 -30.72 1.74
C ARG A 820 30.84 -30.52 0.52
N MET A 821 31.43 -30.64 -0.65
CA MET A 821 30.68 -30.50 -1.92
C MET A 821 29.87 -31.77 -2.18
N PHE A 822 28.57 -31.62 -2.45
CA PHE A 822 27.68 -32.74 -2.74
C PHE A 822 27.41 -32.93 -4.24
N SER A 823 27.68 -31.92 -5.06
CA SER A 823 27.46 -31.96 -6.51
C SER A 823 28.75 -31.83 -7.29
N ALA A 824 28.87 -32.60 -8.37
CA ALA A 824 29.96 -32.44 -9.32
C ALA A 824 29.73 -31.21 -10.21
N GLY A 825 30.80 -30.50 -10.56
CA GLY A 825 30.72 -29.31 -11.41
C GLY A 825 31.93 -28.43 -11.31
N SER A 826 31.88 -27.28 -11.99
CA SER A 826 32.90 -26.24 -11.86
C SER A 826 32.35 -25.13 -10.99
N PHE A 827 33.05 -24.78 -9.93
CA PHE A 827 32.69 -23.74 -8.96
C PHE A 827 33.83 -22.75 -8.80
N LYS A 828 33.55 -21.54 -8.39
CA LYS A 828 34.53 -20.56 -7.93
C LYS A 828 34.38 -20.38 -6.42
N GLN A 829 35.49 -20.21 -5.71
CA GLN A 829 35.50 -19.98 -4.27
C GLN A 829 36.30 -18.74 -3.95
N ALA A 830 35.80 -17.95 -3.02
CA ALA A 830 36.46 -16.79 -2.43
C ALA A 830 36.13 -16.68 -0.95
N PHE A 831 36.92 -15.92 -0.22
CA PHE A 831 36.66 -15.66 1.20
C PHE A 831 36.23 -14.21 1.39
N ARG A 832 35.29 -14.03 2.34
CA ARG A 832 34.73 -12.74 2.65
C ARG A 832 34.75 -12.50 4.16
N MET A 833 35.39 -11.41 4.59
CA MET A 833 35.32 -10.97 5.98
C MET A 833 34.36 -9.79 6.14
N TYR A 834 33.72 -9.73 7.30
CA TYR A 834 32.74 -8.72 7.65
C TYR A 834 32.78 -8.45 9.17
N PRO A 835 32.30 -7.26 9.66
CA PRO A 835 32.18 -7.00 11.07
C PRO A 835 31.14 -7.93 11.72
N ASN A 836 31.45 -8.45 12.90
CA ASN A 836 30.58 -9.36 13.64
C ASN A 836 30.49 -8.94 15.10
N HIS A 837 29.28 -8.69 15.59
CA HIS A 837 28.99 -8.36 16.97
C HIS A 837 27.64 -8.92 17.41
N PRO A 838 27.49 -9.45 18.64
CA PRO A 838 26.25 -10.08 19.11
C PRO A 838 25.03 -9.16 19.12
N LEU A 839 25.23 -7.83 19.19
CA LEU A 839 24.14 -6.83 19.16
C LEU A 839 23.79 -6.39 17.73
N LEU A 840 24.45 -6.85 16.68
CA LEU A 840 24.03 -6.59 15.32
C LEU A 840 22.82 -7.49 14.99
N PRO A 841 21.71 -6.96 14.47
CA PRO A 841 20.55 -7.76 14.08
C PRO A 841 20.84 -8.69 12.89
N HIS A 842 21.74 -8.26 12.02
CA HIS A 842 22.25 -9.03 10.87
C HIS A 842 23.58 -8.42 10.39
N ARG A 843 24.39 -9.20 9.66
CA ARG A 843 25.73 -8.79 9.19
C ARG A 843 25.76 -7.57 8.28
N GLN A 844 24.66 -7.24 7.60
CA GLN A 844 24.55 -6.08 6.71
C GLN A 844 24.11 -4.80 7.43
N ASP A 845 23.80 -4.87 8.72
CA ASP A 845 23.44 -3.70 9.52
C ASP A 845 24.60 -2.68 9.63
N PHE A 846 25.84 -3.21 9.59
CA PHE A 846 27.06 -2.43 9.53
C PHE A 846 27.92 -2.98 8.37
N CYS A 847 27.68 -2.45 7.17
CA CYS A 847 28.15 -3.03 5.90
C CYS A 847 29.60 -2.65 5.56
N TYR A 848 30.57 -3.31 6.20
CA TYR A 848 31.94 -3.42 5.74
C TYR A 848 32.19 -4.82 5.21
N VAL A 849 32.85 -4.91 4.05
CA VAL A 849 33.18 -6.21 3.42
C VAL A 849 34.56 -6.13 2.79
N ARG A 850 35.34 -7.18 2.97
CA ARG A 850 36.60 -7.33 2.25
C ARG A 850 36.73 -8.77 1.75
N TRP A 851 36.95 -8.89 0.43
CA TRP A 851 37.15 -10.14 -0.26
C TRP A 851 38.65 -10.45 -0.44
N PHE A 852 38.98 -11.73 -0.44
CA PHE A 852 40.34 -12.24 -0.70
C PHE A 852 40.31 -13.68 -1.18
#